data_5e9c50ca61001c60745277ff0c682636
#
_entry.id   5e9c50ca61001c60745277ff0c682636
#
_cell.length_a   1.000
_cell.length_b   1.000
_cell.length_c   1.000
_cell.angle_alpha   90.00
_cell.angle_beta   90.00
_cell.angle_gamma   90.00
#
_symmetry.space_group_name_H-M   'P 1'
#
loop_
_entity.id
_entity.type
_entity.pdbx_description
1 polymer ?
#
loop_
_entity_poly.entity_id
_entity_poly.type
_entity_poly.pdbx_seq_one_letter_code
_entity_poly.pdbx_strand_id
1 'polypeptide(L)'
;MSALALRRAAMACMVASLFAPFVRAQDNAAAKPESSSQATAPRFSLVLWTPLERASDEARLAAVRAAGFDAINLGPTGDPAPLRKQGLGFYLDQPIGKGFLELRDTEWKPIAEAYDRTRDASQLARPACLRDEELLTQLGVRAATNVARLAGDGLRFVALADEASSTRHNNPLDVCRCGRCLDAFRAFAKARYATIEAINEAWGTQFASFDAVEPLTTDQVRRRELGGVLLPSNLTPFSDWLTFVDEGFAAAVQRLRAQAADSAKGAPVGLTGVQAPLAFGGHDYFRLLKGSTLVEAYDLGGAVDLARSASKHAKRWSTLQLPTESDESTSDLLVARLVEAAARGDSGTVAWNDDRVLAADGSLTPVGSAMRLAIQSARPVLDACAGAAVKAHSVWICESQASVRAWWMIDSEQDGLTWVRRLSSHEITHSTSAAARRGWIKLLSDLGVTPQFISEDELPTRLLQERPALLVLPATIALSDRACRSIAAFVQQGGALLADHTPALYDERLRLRASGGLDDVFGIQQRSFRIADLAVREGRMKSGEFGAVDRALVAKVAERSGSAVVFIEQRHKKGRAVCLNLPVCVYAGVRLDPASFVVASDLRKRVRQAFQAVTFGPAVEVRGEGLPTCIQRTWLDLADGRSILAVRVDALDAPNVLRQIATGGPKRVRLLFPQPVRVLSLSGQEIGAGTEVEAPLDAWSGLFVEVKR
;
A
#
# COMPACT_ATOMS: atom_id res chain seq x y z
N MET A 1 -17.65 40.05 -48.93
CA MET A 1 -17.10 38.71 -49.22
C MET A 1 -16.90 38.03 -47.89
N SER A 2 -17.67 37.01 -47.64
CA SER A 2 -18.00 36.48 -46.33
C SER A 2 -16.96 35.47 -45.78
N ALA A 3 -16.86 35.39 -44.49
CA ALA A 3 -15.97 34.52 -43.68
C ALA A 3 -16.05 32.99 -43.97
N LEU A 4 -16.72 32.60 -45.04
CA LEU A 4 -16.91 31.20 -45.44
C LEU A 4 -15.80 30.68 -46.41
N ALA A 5 -15.01 31.59 -46.99
CA ALA A 5 -13.95 31.21 -47.95
C ALA A 5 -12.61 30.89 -47.28
N LEU A 6 -12.36 31.31 -46.03
CA LEU A 6 -11.12 31.02 -45.30
C LEU A 6 -11.13 29.70 -44.53
N ARG A 7 -12.30 29.09 -44.35
CA ARG A 7 -12.39 27.76 -43.65
C ARG A 7 -12.22 26.57 -44.56
N ARG A 8 -12.24 26.74 -45.89
CA ARG A 8 -12.01 25.63 -46.84
C ARG A 8 -10.56 25.46 -47.29
N ALA A 9 -9.69 26.45 -47.06
CA ALA A 9 -8.25 26.35 -47.40
C ALA A 9 -7.43 25.70 -46.26
N ALA A 10 -7.87 25.70 -45.03
CA ALA A 10 -7.15 25.08 -43.90
C ALA A 10 -7.43 23.58 -43.74
N MET A 11 -8.40 23.02 -44.44
CA MET A 11 -8.78 21.61 -44.36
C MET A 11 -8.22 20.77 -45.51
N ALA A 12 -7.60 21.38 -46.52
CA ALA A 12 -6.96 20.69 -47.66
C ALA A 12 -5.46 20.38 -47.48
N CYS A 13 -4.82 20.95 -46.46
CA CYS A 13 -3.40 20.70 -46.18
C CYS A 13 -3.13 19.61 -45.14
N MET A 14 -4.15 19.01 -44.53
CA MET A 14 -4.00 17.97 -43.49
C MET A 14 -4.29 16.53 -43.94
N VAL A 15 -4.58 16.29 -45.22
CA VAL A 15 -4.90 14.95 -45.77
C VAL A 15 -3.88 14.45 -46.81
N ALA A 16 -2.81 15.19 -47.06
CA ALA A 16 -1.81 14.80 -48.10
C ALA A 16 -0.54 14.14 -47.56
N SER A 17 -0.45 13.72 -46.30
CA SER A 17 0.76 13.15 -45.71
C SER A 17 0.63 11.66 -45.26
N LEU A 18 -0.34 10.91 -45.75
CA LEU A 18 -0.55 9.51 -45.35
C LEU A 18 -0.70 8.54 -46.53
N PHE A 19 0.09 8.68 -47.59
CA PHE A 19 0.29 7.58 -48.55
C PHE A 19 1.68 7.76 -49.25
N ALA A 20 2.71 7.10 -48.70
CA ALA A 20 3.90 6.78 -49.44
C ALA A 20 3.96 5.26 -49.65
N PRO A 21 4.28 4.77 -50.85
CA PRO A 21 4.22 3.35 -51.17
C PRO A 21 5.40 2.58 -50.60
N PHE A 22 5.12 1.40 -50.05
CA PHE A 22 6.09 0.38 -49.69
C PHE A 22 6.92 -0.05 -50.95
N VAL A 23 8.20 0.31 -50.96
CA VAL A 23 9.19 -0.30 -51.84
C VAL A 23 9.78 -1.52 -51.10
N ARG A 24 9.57 -2.70 -51.63
CA ARG A 24 10.29 -3.92 -51.25
C ARG A 24 11.77 -3.75 -51.58
N ALA A 25 12.62 -3.77 -50.57
CA ALA A 25 14.03 -4.05 -50.73
C ALA A 25 14.29 -5.53 -50.58
N GLN A 26 14.94 -6.10 -51.61
CA GLN A 26 15.38 -7.48 -51.70
C GLN A 26 16.59 -7.74 -50.77
N ASP A 27 16.64 -9.00 -50.37
CA ASP A 27 17.65 -9.67 -49.56
C ASP A 27 19.12 -9.26 -49.86
N ASN A 28 19.81 -8.88 -48.78
CA ASN A 28 21.23 -9.11 -48.63
C ASN A 28 21.49 -9.82 -47.31
N ALA A 29 21.84 -11.09 -47.40
CA ALA A 29 22.28 -11.93 -46.31
C ALA A 29 23.62 -11.36 -45.76
N ALA A 30 23.53 -10.68 -44.61
CA ALA A 30 24.69 -10.37 -43.78
C ALA A 30 24.57 -11.16 -42.47
N ALA A 31 25.66 -11.85 -42.14
CA ALA A 31 25.80 -12.76 -41.00
C ALA A 31 25.25 -12.21 -39.70
N LYS A 32 24.42 -13.04 -39.01
CA LYS A 32 24.01 -12.85 -37.61
C LYS A 32 25.27 -12.82 -36.74
N PRO A 33 25.42 -11.81 -35.87
CA PRO A 33 26.27 -11.99 -34.72
C PRO A 33 25.51 -12.90 -33.71
N GLU A 34 26.02 -14.09 -33.52
CA GLU A 34 25.66 -14.92 -32.36
C GLU A 34 26.20 -14.23 -31.09
N SER A 35 25.35 -13.55 -30.40
CA SER A 35 25.50 -13.26 -28.98
C SER A 35 24.16 -13.55 -28.29
N SER A 36 23.91 -14.84 -28.08
CA SER A 36 22.92 -15.27 -27.10
C SER A 36 23.48 -14.95 -25.70
N SER A 37 23.27 -13.76 -25.21
CA SER A 37 23.20 -13.57 -23.78
C SER A 37 21.94 -14.33 -23.34
N GLN A 38 22.10 -15.57 -22.87
CA GLN A 38 21.08 -16.26 -22.09
C GLN A 38 20.71 -15.30 -20.95
N ALA A 39 19.55 -14.64 -21.05
CA ALA A 39 19.00 -13.87 -19.96
C ALA A 39 18.87 -14.86 -18.79
N THR A 40 19.74 -14.72 -17.81
CA THR A 40 19.66 -15.54 -16.58
C THR A 40 18.26 -15.37 -16.00
N ALA A 41 17.62 -16.50 -15.68
CA ALA A 41 16.28 -16.51 -15.07
C ALA A 41 16.23 -15.52 -13.89
N PRO A 42 15.14 -14.80 -13.69
CA PRO A 42 15.01 -13.88 -12.57
C PRO A 42 15.24 -14.63 -11.27
N ARG A 43 16.05 -14.07 -10.39
CA ARG A 43 16.36 -14.65 -9.08
C ARG A 43 15.79 -13.78 -7.98
N PHE A 44 15.20 -14.38 -6.95
CA PHE A 44 14.75 -13.65 -5.77
C PHE A 44 15.96 -13.13 -4.99
N SER A 45 16.03 -11.83 -4.76
CA SER A 45 17.20 -11.18 -4.17
C SER A 45 17.06 -11.03 -2.66
N LEU A 46 18.10 -11.39 -1.94
CA LEU A 46 18.19 -11.27 -0.49
C LEU A 46 19.25 -10.25 -0.14
N VAL A 47 18.81 -9.08 0.34
CA VAL A 47 19.67 -7.96 0.70
C VAL A 47 19.82 -7.91 2.21
N LEU A 48 21.03 -7.70 2.70
CA LEU A 48 21.31 -7.38 4.10
C LEU A 48 21.63 -5.89 4.22
N TRP A 49 20.84 -5.17 5.00
CA TRP A 49 21.18 -3.78 5.30
C TRP A 49 22.40 -3.75 6.23
N THR A 50 23.42 -3.02 5.81
CA THR A 50 24.74 -2.93 6.48
C THR A 50 25.11 -1.46 6.67
N PRO A 51 25.59 -1.03 7.83
CA PRO A 51 26.15 0.31 8.00
C PRO A 51 27.22 0.61 6.94
N LEU A 52 27.15 1.79 6.31
CA LEU A 52 27.96 2.12 5.13
C LEU A 52 29.47 2.02 5.36
N GLU A 53 29.92 2.28 6.57
CA GLU A 53 31.34 2.17 6.98
C GLU A 53 31.85 0.72 6.96
N ARG A 54 30.98 -0.28 7.02
CA ARG A 54 31.29 -1.71 6.99
C ARG A 54 31.23 -2.30 5.58
N ALA A 55 30.76 -1.57 4.60
CA ALA A 55 30.55 -2.04 3.24
C ALA A 55 31.88 -2.32 2.47
N SER A 56 33.03 -1.96 3.02
CA SER A 56 34.36 -2.24 2.46
C SER A 56 35.15 -3.33 3.18
N ASP A 57 34.63 -3.87 4.28
CA ASP A 57 35.29 -4.94 5.05
C ASP A 57 35.13 -6.29 4.33
N GLU A 58 36.20 -6.75 3.66
CA GLU A 58 36.18 -7.98 2.84
C GLU A 58 35.82 -9.24 3.66
N ALA A 59 36.30 -9.34 4.91
CA ALA A 59 35.99 -10.51 5.76
C ALA A 59 34.51 -10.54 6.12
N ARG A 60 33.95 -9.37 6.46
CA ARG A 60 32.54 -9.22 6.74
C ARG A 60 31.66 -9.47 5.50
N LEU A 61 32.08 -8.98 4.33
CA LEU A 61 31.39 -9.26 3.06
C LEU A 61 31.38 -10.76 2.72
N ALA A 62 32.50 -11.46 2.94
CA ALA A 62 32.54 -12.91 2.78
C ALA A 62 31.57 -13.63 3.73
N ALA A 63 31.45 -13.17 4.99
CA ALA A 63 30.51 -13.71 5.96
C ALA A 63 29.04 -13.42 5.56
N VAL A 64 28.72 -12.23 5.05
CA VAL A 64 27.40 -11.91 4.47
C VAL A 64 27.05 -12.88 3.35
N ARG A 65 27.99 -13.13 2.44
CA ARG A 65 27.80 -14.07 1.33
C ARG A 65 27.60 -15.51 1.83
N ALA A 66 28.39 -15.94 2.82
CA ALA A 66 28.28 -17.25 3.44
C ALA A 66 26.96 -17.44 4.21
N ALA A 67 26.38 -16.36 4.74
CA ALA A 67 25.06 -16.36 5.35
C ALA A 67 23.90 -16.52 4.32
N GLY A 68 24.19 -16.44 3.01
CA GLY A 68 23.24 -16.68 1.93
C GLY A 68 22.64 -15.41 1.31
N PHE A 69 23.09 -14.23 1.70
CA PHE A 69 22.66 -12.98 1.08
C PHE A 69 23.29 -12.75 -0.29
N ASP A 70 22.59 -12.03 -1.16
CA ASP A 70 22.97 -11.76 -2.54
C ASP A 70 23.49 -10.34 -2.73
N ALA A 71 23.17 -9.42 -1.81
CA ALA A 71 23.50 -8.00 -1.92
C ALA A 71 23.51 -7.30 -0.56
N ILE A 72 24.10 -6.10 -0.52
CA ILE A 72 23.99 -5.12 0.59
C ILE A 72 23.61 -3.76 0.06
N ASN A 73 23.40 -2.76 0.94
CA ASN A 73 23.32 -1.35 0.54
C ASN A 73 24.71 -0.77 0.32
N LEU A 74 24.79 0.23 -0.57
CA LEU A 74 26.00 0.98 -0.86
C LEU A 74 25.65 2.47 -0.96
N GLY A 75 26.36 3.31 -0.22
CA GLY A 75 26.18 4.76 -0.30
C GLY A 75 26.73 5.37 -1.59
N PRO A 76 26.39 6.64 -1.89
CA PRO A 76 26.77 7.29 -3.14
C PRO A 76 28.27 7.47 -3.32
N THR A 77 29.09 7.39 -2.27
CA THR A 77 30.56 7.46 -2.35
C THR A 77 31.23 6.09 -2.25
N GLY A 78 30.46 5.01 -2.05
CA GLY A 78 30.99 3.67 -1.87
C GLY A 78 31.67 3.10 -3.12
N ASP A 79 32.57 2.14 -2.89
CA ASP A 79 33.24 1.38 -3.95
C ASP A 79 32.59 -0.01 -4.11
N PRO A 80 32.07 -0.38 -5.28
CA PRO A 80 31.48 -1.69 -5.50
C PRO A 80 32.53 -2.82 -5.75
N ALA A 81 33.82 -2.51 -5.87
CA ALA A 81 34.85 -3.51 -6.19
C ALA A 81 34.98 -4.62 -5.12
N PRO A 82 34.99 -4.32 -3.80
CA PRO A 82 35.02 -5.36 -2.77
C PRO A 82 33.79 -6.28 -2.82
N LEU A 83 32.61 -5.73 -3.13
CA LEU A 83 31.36 -6.48 -3.27
C LEU A 83 31.43 -7.47 -4.43
N ARG A 84 31.89 -6.99 -5.61
CA ARG A 84 32.06 -7.82 -6.81
C ARG A 84 33.04 -8.96 -6.59
N LYS A 85 34.12 -8.71 -5.86
CA LYS A 85 35.10 -9.75 -5.48
C LYS A 85 34.49 -10.89 -4.69
N GLN A 86 33.46 -10.58 -3.85
CA GLN A 86 32.71 -11.57 -3.06
C GLN A 86 31.46 -12.10 -3.79
N GLY A 87 31.21 -11.71 -5.05
CA GLY A 87 30.01 -12.10 -5.78
C GLY A 87 28.71 -11.51 -5.20
N LEU A 88 28.81 -10.38 -4.50
CA LEU A 88 27.68 -9.63 -3.97
C LEU A 88 27.25 -8.51 -4.91
N GLY A 89 25.95 -8.31 -5.07
CA GLY A 89 25.37 -7.12 -5.63
C GLY A 89 25.18 -6.03 -4.56
N PHE A 90 24.57 -4.93 -4.97
CA PHE A 90 24.23 -3.84 -4.05
C PHE A 90 22.98 -3.09 -4.54
N TYR A 91 22.32 -2.38 -3.62
CA TYR A 91 21.47 -1.28 -4.02
C TYR A 91 22.12 0.06 -3.65
N LEU A 92 21.88 1.08 -4.48
CA LEU A 92 22.37 2.42 -4.21
C LEU A 92 21.40 3.12 -3.25
N ASP A 93 21.90 3.41 -2.06
CA ASP A 93 21.14 4.05 -1.00
C ASP A 93 21.36 5.57 -1.02
N GLN A 94 20.26 6.32 -1.09
CA GLN A 94 20.17 7.77 -0.91
C GLN A 94 21.14 8.58 -1.81
N PRO A 95 21.08 8.45 -3.16
CA PRO A 95 21.96 9.15 -4.08
C PRO A 95 21.86 10.69 -4.00
N ILE A 96 20.76 11.23 -3.48
CA ILE A 96 20.58 12.66 -3.23
C ILE A 96 21.16 13.12 -1.90
N GLY A 97 21.48 12.20 -0.98
CA GLY A 97 21.89 12.46 0.41
C GLY A 97 20.72 12.51 1.39
N LYS A 98 21.05 12.30 2.68
CA LYS A 98 20.08 12.36 3.80
C LYS A 98 19.61 13.77 4.09
N GLY A 99 18.37 13.92 4.60
CA GLY A 99 17.80 15.18 5.07
C GLY A 99 16.99 15.94 4.00
N PHE A 100 16.87 15.40 2.78
CA PHE A 100 16.12 16.05 1.70
C PHE A 100 14.71 15.50 1.52
N LEU A 101 14.54 14.22 1.25
CA LEU A 101 13.22 13.57 1.17
C LEU A 101 12.78 12.95 2.50
N GLU A 102 13.64 12.87 3.45
CA GLU A 102 13.39 12.57 4.85
C GLU A 102 14.07 13.65 5.71
N LEU A 103 13.58 13.89 6.93
CA LEU A 103 14.26 14.79 7.85
C LEU A 103 15.04 13.98 8.89
N ARG A 104 16.29 14.36 9.13
CA ARG A 104 17.09 13.76 10.21
C ARG A 104 16.55 14.21 11.57
N ASP A 105 16.76 13.41 12.59
CA ASP A 105 16.34 13.74 13.95
C ASP A 105 16.88 15.10 14.41
N THR A 106 18.12 15.43 14.06
CA THR A 106 18.76 16.71 14.36
C THR A 106 18.09 17.92 13.68
N GLU A 107 17.41 17.71 12.58
CA GLU A 107 16.66 18.74 11.85
C GLU A 107 15.20 18.81 12.31
N TRP A 108 14.61 17.66 12.60
CA TRP A 108 13.20 17.55 12.95
C TRP A 108 12.86 17.91 14.39
N LYS A 109 13.65 17.38 15.36
CA LYS A 109 13.37 17.60 16.80
C LYS A 109 13.23 19.08 17.18
N PRO A 110 14.14 19.98 16.75
CA PRO A 110 13.99 21.41 17.08
C PRO A 110 12.68 22.02 16.55
N ILE A 111 12.25 21.64 15.34
CA ILE A 111 11.00 22.11 14.73
C ILE A 111 9.81 21.61 15.54
N ALA A 112 9.77 20.31 15.81
CA ALA A 112 8.65 19.66 16.51
C ALA A 112 8.51 20.17 17.95
N GLU A 113 9.62 20.29 18.69
CA GLU A 113 9.66 20.78 20.07
C GLU A 113 9.28 22.27 20.16
N ALA A 114 9.76 23.10 19.23
CA ALA A 114 9.40 24.50 19.19
C ALA A 114 7.90 24.68 18.93
N TYR A 115 7.36 23.95 17.95
CA TYR A 115 5.93 23.98 17.65
C TYR A 115 5.08 23.40 18.79
N ASP A 116 5.49 22.28 19.40
CA ASP A 116 4.75 21.66 20.52
C ASP A 116 4.62 22.65 21.70
N ARG A 117 5.66 23.43 21.96
CA ARG A 117 5.69 24.42 23.03
C ARG A 117 4.90 25.69 22.72
N THR A 118 5.02 26.23 21.50
CA THR A 118 4.53 27.57 21.17
C THR A 118 3.23 27.58 20.37
N ARG A 119 2.95 26.51 19.62
CA ARG A 119 1.91 26.43 18.59
C ARG A 119 2.04 27.51 17.51
N ASP A 120 3.23 28.09 17.38
CA ASP A 120 3.53 29.08 16.35
C ASP A 120 3.83 28.39 15.01
N ALA A 121 2.97 28.65 14.02
CA ALA A 121 3.07 28.08 12.68
C ALA A 121 4.38 28.47 11.95
N SER A 122 5.02 29.58 12.32
CA SER A 122 6.29 30.01 11.73
C SER A 122 7.45 29.03 12.01
N GLN A 123 7.33 28.20 13.05
CA GLN A 123 8.31 27.16 13.39
C GLN A 123 8.25 25.98 12.41
N LEU A 124 7.17 25.83 11.63
CA LEU A 124 6.94 24.68 10.75
C LEU A 124 7.62 24.85 9.38
N ALA A 125 8.87 25.25 9.36
CA ALA A 125 9.67 25.42 8.15
C ALA A 125 10.80 24.39 8.07
N ARG A 126 10.90 23.70 6.92
CA ARG A 126 12.01 22.77 6.66
C ARG A 126 13.28 23.53 6.35
N PRO A 127 14.47 23.02 6.77
CA PRO A 127 15.76 23.57 6.35
C PRO A 127 15.93 23.55 4.82
N ALA A 128 15.48 22.45 4.17
CA ALA A 128 15.48 22.28 2.72
C ALA A 128 14.02 22.22 2.22
N CYS A 129 13.56 23.29 1.57
CA CYS A 129 12.19 23.36 1.04
C CYS A 129 12.09 22.60 -0.29
N LEU A 130 11.20 21.62 -0.39
CA LEU A 130 10.96 20.84 -1.60
C LEU A 130 10.17 21.59 -2.70
N ARG A 131 9.92 22.89 -2.53
CA ARG A 131 9.42 23.82 -3.55
C ARG A 131 10.48 24.82 -4.02
N ASP A 132 11.73 24.58 -3.63
CA ASP A 132 12.87 25.30 -4.13
C ASP A 132 13.35 24.66 -5.44
N GLU A 133 13.09 25.32 -6.57
CA GLU A 133 13.39 24.81 -7.91
C GLU A 133 14.90 24.64 -8.13
N GLU A 134 15.72 25.53 -7.58
CA GLU A 134 17.17 25.45 -7.66
C GLU A 134 17.68 24.25 -6.88
N LEU A 135 17.20 24.07 -5.63
CA LEU A 135 17.53 22.90 -4.81
C LEU A 135 17.15 21.60 -5.52
N LEU A 136 15.92 21.48 -6.04
CA LEU A 136 15.46 20.27 -6.74
C LEU A 136 16.31 19.99 -7.99
N THR A 137 16.75 21.03 -8.71
CA THR A 137 17.66 20.88 -9.85
C THR A 137 19.02 20.33 -9.40
N GLN A 138 19.61 20.90 -8.37
CA GLN A 138 20.89 20.45 -7.79
C GLN A 138 20.81 19.00 -7.28
N LEU A 139 19.72 18.64 -6.58
CA LEU A 139 19.49 17.28 -6.10
C LEU A 139 19.34 16.28 -7.26
N GLY A 140 18.67 16.67 -8.31
CA GLY A 140 18.51 15.84 -9.51
C GLY A 140 19.83 15.58 -10.22
N VAL A 141 20.66 16.62 -10.42
CA VAL A 141 22.01 16.45 -10.97
C VAL A 141 22.86 15.55 -10.10
N ARG A 142 22.82 15.72 -8.79
CA ARG A 142 23.51 14.87 -7.81
C ARG A 142 23.05 13.41 -7.92
N ALA A 143 21.73 13.16 -7.97
CA ALA A 143 21.17 11.83 -8.15
C ALA A 143 21.68 11.17 -9.43
N ALA A 144 21.55 11.87 -10.58
CA ALA A 144 21.98 11.38 -11.88
C ALA A 144 23.47 11.04 -11.90
N THR A 145 24.33 11.92 -11.35
CA THR A 145 25.78 11.71 -11.27
C THR A 145 26.15 10.49 -10.42
N ASN A 146 25.57 10.37 -9.23
CA ASN A 146 25.85 9.25 -8.33
C ASN A 146 25.34 7.92 -8.89
N VAL A 147 24.15 7.92 -9.51
CA VAL A 147 23.59 6.75 -10.18
C VAL A 147 24.44 6.34 -11.37
N ALA A 148 24.81 7.28 -12.27
CA ALA A 148 25.64 6.99 -13.44
C ALA A 148 26.98 6.35 -13.07
N ARG A 149 27.60 6.80 -11.97
CA ARG A 149 28.88 6.26 -11.46
C ARG A 149 28.79 4.79 -11.05
N LEU A 150 27.64 4.39 -10.49
CA LEU A 150 27.43 3.05 -9.91
C LEU A 150 26.54 2.15 -10.78
N ALA A 151 25.98 2.69 -11.87
CA ALA A 151 25.12 1.94 -12.78
C ALA A 151 25.90 0.86 -13.54
N GLY A 152 25.40 -0.37 -13.51
CA GLY A 152 25.98 -1.53 -14.19
C GLY A 152 25.90 -2.79 -13.36
N ASP A 153 26.85 -3.71 -13.57
CA ASP A 153 26.83 -5.02 -12.95
C ASP A 153 26.85 -4.94 -11.42
N GLY A 154 25.90 -5.67 -10.82
CA GLY A 154 25.74 -5.72 -9.38
C GLY A 154 24.71 -4.75 -8.82
N LEU A 155 24.34 -3.67 -9.51
CA LEU A 155 23.28 -2.76 -9.06
C LEU A 155 21.91 -3.44 -9.16
N ARG A 156 21.24 -3.61 -8.03
CA ARG A 156 19.90 -4.22 -7.95
C ARG A 156 18.80 -3.20 -8.14
N PHE A 157 18.92 -2.05 -7.46
CA PHE A 157 17.99 -0.93 -7.54
C PHE A 157 18.60 0.35 -6.96
N VAL A 158 17.90 1.46 -7.10
CA VAL A 158 18.25 2.77 -6.55
C VAL A 158 17.15 3.21 -5.59
N ALA A 159 17.48 3.37 -4.32
CA ALA A 159 16.63 3.95 -3.30
C ALA A 159 16.92 5.46 -3.18
N LEU A 160 16.02 6.31 -3.68
CA LEU A 160 16.18 7.77 -3.61
C LEU A 160 16.27 8.27 -2.17
N ALA A 161 15.44 7.69 -1.31
CA ALA A 161 15.40 7.92 0.12
C ALA A 161 14.85 6.69 0.83
N ASP A 162 15.25 6.53 2.06
CA ASP A 162 14.67 5.61 3.03
C ASP A 162 13.75 6.41 3.96
N GLU A 163 12.57 5.84 4.29
CA GLU A 163 11.55 6.49 5.13
C GLU A 163 11.14 7.89 4.67
N ALA A 164 11.05 8.09 3.34
CA ALA A 164 10.71 9.37 2.74
C ALA A 164 9.44 9.96 3.34
N SER A 165 9.48 11.25 3.73
CA SER A 165 8.35 11.98 4.31
C SER A 165 8.56 13.49 4.22
N SER A 166 7.50 14.25 4.03
CA SER A 166 7.57 15.71 4.16
C SER A 166 7.86 16.16 5.60
N THR A 167 7.61 15.29 6.57
CA THR A 167 7.92 15.43 8.00
C THR A 167 8.95 14.37 8.41
N ARG A 168 8.92 13.90 9.64
CA ARG A 168 9.69 12.72 10.10
C ARG A 168 8.71 11.60 10.46
N HIS A 169 8.87 10.40 9.88
CA HIS A 169 8.00 9.23 10.11
C HIS A 169 6.49 9.58 10.07
N ASN A 170 6.11 10.44 9.12
CA ASN A 170 4.74 10.94 8.96
C ASN A 170 4.17 11.63 10.20
N ASN A 171 5.02 12.28 11.00
CA ASN A 171 4.56 13.09 12.12
C ASN A 171 3.52 14.13 11.64
N PRO A 172 2.43 14.35 12.40
CA PRO A 172 1.27 15.11 11.94
C PRO A 172 1.44 16.64 12.07
N LEU A 173 2.57 17.18 11.69
CA LEU A 173 2.79 18.62 11.66
C LEU A 173 2.67 19.20 10.25
N ASP A 174 2.14 20.43 10.17
CA ASP A 174 1.80 21.13 8.91
C ASP A 174 3.05 21.72 8.22
N VAL A 175 4.02 20.90 7.88
CA VAL A 175 5.28 21.27 7.24
C VAL A 175 5.17 21.13 5.72
N CYS A 176 5.69 22.04 4.89
CA CYS A 176 6.52 23.21 5.21
C CYS A 176 5.71 24.49 5.08
N ARG A 177 5.83 25.40 6.04
CA ARG A 177 5.15 26.72 6.05
C ARG A 177 6.12 27.90 5.81
N CYS A 178 7.21 27.69 5.08
CA CYS A 178 8.08 28.79 4.65
C CYS A 178 7.37 29.69 3.61
N GLY A 179 7.90 30.89 3.38
CA GLY A 179 7.33 31.87 2.47
C GLY A 179 7.00 31.29 1.08
N ARG A 180 7.94 30.53 0.47
CA ARG A 180 7.68 29.86 -0.83
C ARG A 180 6.48 28.91 -0.80
N CYS A 181 6.32 28.16 0.29
CA CYS A 181 5.20 27.23 0.43
C CYS A 181 3.89 27.97 0.63
N LEU A 182 3.86 29.08 1.37
CA LEU A 182 2.67 29.89 1.55
C LEU A 182 2.24 30.57 0.24
N ASP A 183 3.18 31.10 -0.53
CA ASP A 183 2.88 31.69 -1.84
C ASP A 183 2.36 30.64 -2.84
N ALA A 184 2.99 29.46 -2.88
CA ALA A 184 2.52 28.35 -3.68
C ALA A 184 1.12 27.86 -3.23
N PHE A 185 0.84 27.87 -1.92
CA PHE A 185 -0.47 27.53 -1.40
C PHE A 185 -1.55 28.54 -1.81
N ARG A 186 -1.26 29.84 -1.81
CA ARG A 186 -2.18 30.88 -2.30
C ARG A 186 -2.53 30.67 -3.78
N ALA A 187 -1.54 30.32 -4.59
CA ALA A 187 -1.77 29.96 -6.00
C ALA A 187 -2.62 28.70 -6.15
N PHE A 188 -2.37 27.66 -5.36
CA PHE A 188 -3.19 26.45 -5.29
C PHE A 188 -4.63 26.77 -4.88
N ALA A 189 -4.82 27.56 -3.84
CA ALA A 189 -6.14 27.97 -3.37
C ALA A 189 -6.91 28.76 -4.44
N LYS A 190 -6.24 29.70 -5.12
CA LYS A 190 -6.83 30.48 -6.22
C LYS A 190 -7.25 29.59 -7.40
N ALA A 191 -6.43 28.60 -7.78
CA ALA A 191 -6.77 27.66 -8.83
C ALA A 191 -7.96 26.75 -8.45
N ARG A 192 -8.08 26.40 -7.15
CA ARG A 192 -9.12 25.49 -6.65
C ARG A 192 -10.48 26.16 -6.43
N TYR A 193 -10.50 27.43 -6.04
CA TYR A 193 -11.72 28.13 -5.63
C TYR A 193 -12.19 29.22 -6.59
N ALA A 194 -11.34 29.64 -7.49
CA ALA A 194 -11.57 30.73 -8.47
C ALA A 194 -11.87 32.10 -7.85
N THR A 195 -12.67 32.19 -6.77
CA THR A 195 -13.01 33.48 -6.09
C THR A 195 -12.71 33.42 -4.59
N ILE A 196 -12.49 34.61 -4.00
CA ILE A 196 -12.21 34.72 -2.56
C ILE A 196 -13.45 34.39 -1.70
N GLU A 197 -14.63 34.69 -2.22
CA GLU A 197 -15.89 34.35 -1.56
C GLU A 197 -16.07 32.85 -1.47
N ALA A 198 -15.71 32.09 -2.53
CA ALA A 198 -15.83 30.64 -2.55
C ALA A 198 -14.94 29.95 -1.51
N ILE A 199 -13.69 30.41 -1.32
CA ILE A 199 -12.84 29.84 -0.25
C ILE A 199 -13.33 30.27 1.13
N ASN A 200 -13.79 31.53 1.29
CA ASN A 200 -14.33 32.02 2.55
C ASN A 200 -15.56 31.22 2.98
N GLU A 201 -16.46 30.92 2.06
CA GLU A 201 -17.63 30.08 2.31
C GLU A 201 -17.18 28.63 2.65
N ALA A 202 -16.27 28.07 1.87
CA ALA A 202 -15.79 26.69 2.08
C ALA A 202 -15.09 26.52 3.41
N TRP A 203 -14.29 27.50 3.84
CA TRP A 203 -13.50 27.41 5.06
C TRP A 203 -14.18 28.00 6.29
N GLY A 204 -15.24 28.81 6.10
CA GLY A 204 -15.85 29.60 7.18
C GLY A 204 -14.92 30.73 7.64
N THR A 205 -14.29 31.45 6.69
CA THR A 205 -13.31 32.52 6.93
C THR A 205 -13.76 33.83 6.27
N GLN A 206 -12.98 34.90 6.45
CA GLN A 206 -13.28 36.23 5.90
C GLN A 206 -12.02 36.90 5.34
N PHE A 207 -11.26 36.21 4.50
CA PHE A 207 -10.07 36.78 3.85
C PHE A 207 -10.51 37.87 2.84
N ALA A 208 -9.79 38.99 2.82
CA ALA A 208 -10.08 40.10 1.90
C ALA A 208 -9.61 39.82 0.47
N SER A 209 -8.60 38.99 0.27
CA SER A 209 -8.04 38.62 -1.03
C SER A 209 -7.30 37.29 -0.95
N PHE A 210 -6.92 36.68 -2.09
CA PHE A 210 -6.08 35.49 -2.10
C PHE A 210 -4.69 35.72 -1.51
N ASP A 211 -4.16 36.94 -1.57
CA ASP A 211 -2.85 37.27 -0.95
C ASP A 211 -2.90 37.24 0.57
N ALA A 212 -4.09 37.44 1.15
CA ALA A 212 -4.33 37.34 2.58
C ALA A 212 -4.65 35.91 3.05
N VAL A 213 -4.78 34.94 2.15
CA VAL A 213 -5.10 33.57 2.53
C VAL A 213 -3.91 32.94 3.26
N GLU A 214 -4.17 32.51 4.48
CA GLU A 214 -3.26 31.70 5.28
C GLU A 214 -3.92 30.35 5.58
N PRO A 215 -3.24 29.22 5.28
CA PRO A 215 -3.78 27.91 5.62
C PRO A 215 -3.90 27.76 7.13
N LEU A 216 -5.07 27.33 7.60
CA LEU A 216 -5.24 27.02 9.02
C LEU A 216 -4.33 25.86 9.41
N THR A 217 -3.75 25.92 10.60
CA THR A 217 -3.01 24.78 11.12
C THR A 217 -3.95 23.66 11.57
N THR A 218 -3.45 22.45 11.59
CA THR A 218 -4.17 21.30 12.16
C THR A 218 -4.66 21.60 13.58
N ASP A 219 -3.86 22.28 14.41
CA ASP A 219 -4.26 22.70 15.76
C ASP A 219 -5.46 23.65 15.76
N GLN A 220 -5.49 24.63 14.86
CA GLN A 220 -6.61 25.55 14.73
C GLN A 220 -7.89 24.85 14.28
N VAL A 221 -7.79 23.95 13.29
CA VAL A 221 -8.95 23.18 12.83
C VAL A 221 -9.45 22.23 13.92
N ARG A 222 -8.56 21.55 14.64
CA ARG A 222 -8.92 20.68 15.78
C ARG A 222 -9.67 21.45 16.87
N ARG A 223 -9.19 22.63 17.25
CA ARG A 223 -9.86 23.49 18.27
C ARG A 223 -11.24 23.94 17.81
N ARG A 224 -11.41 24.19 16.52
CA ARG A 224 -12.69 24.61 15.95
C ARG A 224 -13.70 23.47 15.85
N GLU A 225 -13.26 22.29 15.45
CA GLU A 225 -14.16 21.21 15.01
C GLU A 225 -14.31 20.07 16.04
N LEU A 226 -13.34 19.83 16.93
CA LEU A 226 -13.35 18.69 17.85
C LEU A 226 -13.91 19.01 19.24
N GLY A 227 -14.25 20.26 19.55
CA GLY A 227 -14.83 20.63 20.87
C GLY A 227 -16.29 20.25 21.06
N GLY A 228 -16.93 19.66 20.05
CA GLY A 228 -18.35 19.30 20.03
C GLY A 228 -18.61 17.83 20.37
N VAL A 229 -19.88 17.50 20.57
CA VAL A 229 -20.35 16.12 20.81
C VAL A 229 -20.51 15.36 19.50
N LEU A 230 -20.77 16.08 18.40
CA LEU A 230 -21.04 15.50 17.08
C LEU A 230 -19.75 15.47 16.22
N LEU A 231 -19.84 14.75 15.10
CA LEU A 231 -18.77 14.72 14.10
C LEU A 231 -18.38 16.14 13.65
N PRO A 232 -17.09 16.37 13.34
CA PRO A 232 -16.62 17.61 12.75
C PRO A 232 -17.45 18.00 11.53
N SER A 233 -17.89 19.25 11.47
CA SER A 233 -18.78 19.71 10.38
C SER A 233 -18.01 20.16 9.15
N ASN A 234 -16.82 20.74 9.32
CA ASN A 234 -16.05 21.35 8.26
C ASN A 234 -14.52 21.19 8.44
N LEU A 235 -13.97 20.15 7.86
CA LEU A 235 -12.54 19.88 7.84
C LEU A 235 -11.87 20.35 6.53
N THR A 236 -12.56 21.16 5.72
CA THR A 236 -12.06 21.60 4.41
C THR A 236 -10.69 22.29 4.46
N PRO A 237 -10.39 23.23 5.40
CA PRO A 237 -9.06 23.83 5.47
C PRO A 237 -7.94 22.81 5.72
N PHE A 238 -8.19 21.83 6.57
CA PHE A 238 -7.28 20.74 6.85
C PHE A 238 -7.05 19.84 5.60
N SER A 239 -8.14 19.47 4.91
CA SER A 239 -8.06 18.66 3.69
C SER A 239 -7.30 19.36 2.57
N ASP A 240 -7.53 20.68 2.38
CA ASP A 240 -6.88 21.46 1.34
C ASP A 240 -5.37 21.59 1.59
N TRP A 241 -4.98 21.89 2.83
CA TRP A 241 -3.56 21.94 3.20
C TRP A 241 -2.84 20.61 2.94
N LEU A 242 -3.41 19.50 3.39
CA LEU A 242 -2.81 18.19 3.19
C LEU A 242 -2.80 17.76 1.72
N THR A 243 -3.82 18.14 0.94
CA THR A 243 -3.81 17.90 -0.52
C THR A 243 -2.65 18.64 -1.19
N PHE A 244 -2.46 19.90 -0.83
CA PHE A 244 -1.32 20.68 -1.30
C PHE A 244 0.04 20.07 -0.93
N VAL A 245 0.17 19.54 0.29
CA VAL A 245 1.40 18.87 0.75
C VAL A 245 1.62 17.57 -0.04
N ASP A 246 0.60 16.72 -0.16
CA ASP A 246 0.69 15.44 -0.89
C ASP A 246 1.08 15.65 -2.36
N GLU A 247 0.45 16.60 -3.05
CA GLU A 247 0.77 16.95 -4.44
C GLU A 247 2.21 17.46 -4.60
N GLY A 248 2.64 18.34 -3.70
CA GLY A 248 3.99 18.90 -3.75
C GLY A 248 5.09 17.90 -3.45
N PHE A 249 4.88 17.04 -2.45
CA PHE A 249 5.83 16.00 -2.09
C PHE A 249 5.93 14.95 -3.21
N ALA A 250 4.81 14.47 -3.72
CA ALA A 250 4.78 13.51 -4.83
C ALA A 250 5.46 14.08 -6.09
N ALA A 251 5.23 15.36 -6.43
CA ALA A 251 5.88 16.01 -7.56
C ALA A 251 7.41 16.07 -7.41
N ALA A 252 7.92 16.43 -6.22
CA ALA A 252 9.35 16.45 -5.93
C ALA A 252 9.98 15.04 -6.07
N VAL A 253 9.36 14.02 -5.49
CA VAL A 253 9.81 12.62 -5.58
C VAL A 253 9.82 12.15 -7.05
N GLN A 254 8.75 12.41 -7.80
CA GLN A 254 8.64 12.01 -9.20
C GLN A 254 9.71 12.66 -10.08
N ARG A 255 9.98 13.96 -9.87
CA ARG A 255 11.03 14.69 -10.59
C ARG A 255 12.41 14.08 -10.32
N LEU A 256 12.78 13.90 -9.06
CA LEU A 256 14.09 13.34 -8.68
C LEU A 256 14.24 11.89 -9.16
N ARG A 257 13.17 11.11 -9.10
CA ARG A 257 13.13 9.74 -9.62
C ARG A 257 13.36 9.69 -11.12
N ALA A 258 12.70 10.55 -11.89
CA ALA A 258 12.89 10.59 -13.35
C ALA A 258 14.35 10.87 -13.72
N GLN A 259 14.97 11.88 -13.09
CA GLN A 259 16.37 12.23 -13.33
C GLN A 259 17.34 11.10 -12.94
N ALA A 260 17.06 10.37 -11.84
CA ALA A 260 17.87 9.22 -11.45
C ALA A 260 17.68 8.03 -12.39
N ALA A 261 16.45 7.79 -12.87
CA ALA A 261 16.12 6.67 -13.75
C ALA A 261 16.82 6.74 -15.11
N ASP A 262 16.99 7.94 -15.67
CA ASP A 262 17.71 8.15 -16.94
C ASP A 262 19.15 7.65 -16.86
N SER A 263 19.77 7.69 -15.68
CA SER A 263 21.15 7.24 -15.44
C SER A 263 21.27 5.80 -14.95
N ALA A 264 20.17 5.14 -14.58
CA ALA A 264 20.17 3.84 -13.87
C ALA A 264 20.38 2.63 -14.81
N LYS A 265 20.48 2.81 -16.14
CA LYS A 265 20.67 1.73 -17.12
C LYS A 265 19.67 0.57 -16.94
N GLY A 266 18.40 0.89 -16.63
CA GLY A 266 17.33 -0.09 -16.45
C GLY A 266 17.18 -0.66 -15.04
N ALA A 267 18.05 -0.30 -14.08
CA ALA A 267 17.82 -0.64 -12.68
C ALA A 267 16.59 0.09 -12.14
N PRO A 268 15.73 -0.56 -11.32
CA PRO A 268 14.57 0.07 -10.73
C PRO A 268 14.94 1.25 -9.82
N VAL A 269 14.13 2.32 -9.84
CA VAL A 269 14.33 3.53 -9.04
C VAL A 269 13.05 3.87 -8.27
N GLY A 270 13.16 4.13 -6.97
CA GLY A 270 12.03 4.49 -6.12
C GLY A 270 12.42 4.75 -4.69
N LEU A 271 11.58 4.30 -3.76
CA LEU A 271 11.71 4.55 -2.32
C LEU A 271 11.84 3.23 -1.56
N THR A 272 12.63 3.25 -0.48
CA THR A 272 12.68 2.20 0.55
C THR A 272 12.08 2.70 1.86
N GLY A 273 11.75 1.78 2.77
CA GLY A 273 11.16 2.12 4.06
C GLY A 273 9.87 2.93 3.95
N VAL A 274 9.07 2.73 2.88
CA VAL A 274 7.85 3.51 2.69
C VAL A 274 6.91 3.26 3.85
N GLN A 275 6.59 4.34 4.58
CA GLN A 275 5.74 4.31 5.78
C GLN A 275 4.29 3.99 5.42
N ALA A 276 3.45 3.69 6.42
CA ALA A 276 2.03 3.47 6.20
C ALA A 276 1.35 4.63 5.43
N PRO A 277 0.33 4.34 4.60
CA PRO A 277 -0.48 5.40 3.99
C PRO A 277 -1.26 6.13 5.08
N LEU A 278 -1.02 7.43 5.22
CA LEU A 278 -1.53 8.27 6.30
C LEU A 278 -1.99 9.63 5.79
N ALA A 279 -2.59 10.42 6.70
CA ALA A 279 -3.04 11.77 6.40
C ALA A 279 -1.87 12.75 6.17
N PHE A 280 -0.71 12.52 6.81
CA PHE A 280 0.45 13.41 6.81
C PHE A 280 1.66 12.78 6.11
N GLY A 281 2.69 13.58 5.93
CA GLY A 281 3.98 13.12 5.40
C GLY A 281 4.06 13.04 3.88
N GLY A 282 3.00 13.35 3.15
CA GLY A 282 2.96 13.20 1.68
C GLY A 282 2.62 11.77 1.24
N HIS A 283 1.91 10.99 2.08
CA HIS A 283 1.69 9.56 1.92
C HIS A 283 0.34 9.16 1.30
N ASP A 284 -0.16 9.97 0.37
CA ASP A 284 -1.14 9.50 -0.63
C ASP A 284 -0.41 8.56 -1.61
N TYR A 285 -0.56 7.25 -1.43
CA TYR A 285 0.18 6.24 -2.19
C TYR A 285 -0.07 6.29 -3.69
N PHE A 286 -1.29 6.58 -4.12
CA PHE A 286 -1.61 6.65 -5.55
C PHE A 286 -0.94 7.86 -6.22
N ARG A 287 -0.63 8.91 -5.47
CA ARG A 287 0.15 10.06 -5.94
C ARG A 287 1.65 9.82 -5.78
N LEU A 288 2.08 9.40 -4.58
CA LEU A 288 3.49 9.25 -4.22
C LEU A 288 4.20 8.20 -5.08
N LEU A 289 3.58 7.02 -5.25
CA LEU A 289 4.18 5.88 -5.93
C LEU A 289 3.92 5.88 -7.44
N LYS A 290 3.22 6.87 -7.97
CA LYS A 290 2.95 6.98 -9.41
C LYS A 290 4.25 7.00 -10.23
N GLY A 291 4.36 6.04 -11.15
CA GLY A 291 5.54 5.90 -12.00
C GLY A 291 6.79 5.36 -11.31
N SER A 292 6.73 4.98 -10.03
CA SER A 292 7.84 4.28 -9.37
C SER A 292 8.08 2.93 -10.03
N THR A 293 9.35 2.57 -10.20
CA THR A 293 9.78 1.25 -10.69
C THR A 293 10.34 0.38 -9.58
N LEU A 294 10.51 0.95 -8.38
CA LEU A 294 10.86 0.31 -7.12
C LEU A 294 9.94 0.78 -6.02
N VAL A 295 9.48 -0.13 -5.18
CA VAL A 295 8.86 0.16 -3.88
C VAL A 295 9.29 -0.91 -2.88
N GLU A 296 9.83 -0.48 -1.75
CA GLU A 296 10.00 -1.31 -0.57
C GLU A 296 9.22 -0.64 0.56
N ALA A 297 8.13 -1.28 1.01
CA ALA A 297 7.22 -0.73 1.99
C ALA A 297 7.24 -1.56 3.28
N TYR A 298 7.12 -0.88 4.42
CA TYR A 298 6.85 -1.56 5.68
C TYR A 298 5.43 -2.15 5.66
N ASP A 299 5.26 -3.36 6.20
CA ASP A 299 3.94 -4.02 6.27
C ASP A 299 3.09 -3.42 7.40
N LEU A 300 2.68 -2.18 7.22
CA LEU A 300 1.92 -1.39 8.18
C LEU A 300 0.53 -1.08 7.64
N GLY A 301 -0.51 -1.55 8.34
CA GLY A 301 -1.90 -1.20 8.00
C GLY A 301 -2.35 -1.57 6.57
N GLY A 302 -1.77 -2.62 5.97
CA GLY A 302 -2.06 -3.05 4.60
C GLY A 302 -1.30 -2.28 3.52
N ALA A 303 -0.21 -1.60 3.87
CA ALA A 303 0.61 -0.80 2.96
C ALA A 303 1.16 -1.60 1.78
N VAL A 304 1.63 -2.83 2.01
CA VAL A 304 2.21 -3.68 0.95
C VAL A 304 1.18 -4.05 -0.11
N ASP A 305 -0.05 -4.39 0.29
CA ASP A 305 -1.14 -4.70 -0.66
C ASP A 305 -1.60 -3.46 -1.42
N LEU A 306 -1.66 -2.31 -0.76
CA LEU A 306 -1.98 -1.04 -1.41
C LEU A 306 -0.87 -0.62 -2.40
N ALA A 307 0.40 -0.73 -2.02
CA ALA A 307 1.54 -0.41 -2.88
C ALA A 307 1.53 -1.24 -4.18
N ARG A 308 1.13 -2.53 -4.11
CA ARG A 308 0.96 -3.39 -5.29
C ARG A 308 0.00 -2.79 -6.33
N SER A 309 -1.06 -2.13 -5.88
CA SER A 309 -2.06 -1.52 -6.76
C SER A 309 -1.68 -0.10 -7.20
N ALA A 310 -1.07 0.68 -6.32
CA ALA A 310 -0.64 2.05 -6.58
C ALA A 310 0.58 2.13 -7.52
N SER A 311 1.39 1.05 -7.58
CA SER A 311 2.60 0.97 -8.40
C SER A 311 2.68 -0.36 -9.18
N LYS A 312 1.71 -0.59 -10.07
CA LYS A 312 1.52 -1.87 -10.80
C LYS A 312 2.76 -2.40 -11.53
N HIS A 313 3.64 -1.52 -11.98
CA HIS A 313 4.85 -1.87 -12.74
C HIS A 313 6.12 -1.85 -11.89
N ALA A 314 6.02 -1.52 -10.60
CA ALA A 314 7.18 -1.50 -9.72
C ALA A 314 7.60 -2.93 -9.34
N LYS A 315 8.91 -3.14 -9.32
CA LYS A 315 9.48 -4.26 -8.57
C LYS A 315 9.34 -3.95 -7.08
N ARG A 316 8.70 -4.86 -6.35
CA ARG A 316 8.46 -4.72 -4.92
C ARG A 316 9.48 -5.50 -4.13
N TRP A 317 9.81 -4.96 -2.98
CA TRP A 317 10.68 -5.55 -1.99
C TRP A 317 9.99 -5.47 -0.64
N SER A 318 10.23 -6.44 0.22
CA SER A 318 9.70 -6.43 1.58
C SER A 318 10.82 -6.22 2.58
N THR A 319 10.57 -5.43 3.62
CA THR A 319 11.44 -5.35 4.78
C THR A 319 11.31 -6.63 5.60
N LEU A 320 12.42 -7.29 5.87
CA LEU A 320 12.50 -8.43 6.79
C LEU A 320 13.07 -7.98 8.13
N GLN A 321 12.20 -7.76 9.10
CA GLN A 321 12.64 -7.48 10.49
C GLN A 321 13.18 -8.75 11.12
N LEU A 322 14.46 -8.75 11.46
CA LEU A 322 15.10 -9.86 12.15
C LEU A 322 14.83 -9.78 13.66
N PRO A 323 14.61 -10.92 14.34
CA PRO A 323 14.41 -10.92 15.78
C PRO A 323 15.67 -10.49 16.53
N THR A 324 15.50 -10.04 17.77
CA THR A 324 16.61 -9.68 18.66
C THR A 324 17.31 -10.88 19.24
N GLU A 325 16.57 -11.97 19.45
CA GLU A 325 17.00 -13.21 20.04
C GLU A 325 16.58 -14.39 19.16
N SER A 326 17.23 -15.52 19.31
CA SER A 326 16.93 -16.75 18.58
C SER A 326 16.44 -17.83 19.53
N ASP A 327 15.34 -18.49 19.15
CA ASP A 327 14.82 -19.70 19.78
C ASP A 327 14.77 -20.86 18.75
N GLU A 328 14.28 -22.02 19.17
CA GLU A 328 14.17 -23.21 18.32
C GLU A 328 13.31 -23.00 17.07
N SER A 329 12.34 -22.09 17.11
CA SER A 329 11.42 -21.81 16.00
C SER A 329 11.86 -20.64 15.12
N THR A 330 12.97 -19.98 15.43
CA THR A 330 13.39 -18.76 14.73
C THR A 330 13.66 -19.01 13.25
N SER A 331 14.32 -20.12 12.90
CA SER A 331 14.57 -20.49 11.51
C SER A 331 13.25 -20.67 10.74
N ASP A 332 12.29 -21.38 11.31
CA ASP A 332 10.99 -21.66 10.70
C ASP A 332 10.15 -20.39 10.53
N LEU A 333 10.16 -19.50 11.53
CA LEU A 333 9.50 -18.19 11.43
C LEU A 333 10.11 -17.34 10.31
N LEU A 334 11.43 -17.37 10.13
CA LEU A 334 12.11 -16.68 9.05
C LEU A 334 11.78 -17.31 7.68
N VAL A 335 11.67 -18.66 7.60
CA VAL A 335 11.14 -19.33 6.38
C VAL A 335 9.75 -18.80 6.06
N ALA A 336 8.84 -18.76 7.03
CA ALA A 336 7.47 -18.29 6.81
C ALA A 336 7.42 -16.83 6.29
N ARG A 337 8.28 -15.95 6.79
CA ARG A 337 8.41 -14.56 6.30
C ARG A 337 8.96 -14.49 4.87
N LEU A 338 9.98 -15.29 4.56
CA LEU A 338 10.57 -15.32 3.22
C LEU A 338 9.57 -15.84 2.17
N VAL A 339 8.88 -16.95 2.45
CA VAL A 339 7.89 -17.49 1.51
C VAL A 339 6.65 -16.63 1.42
N GLU A 340 6.33 -15.83 2.45
CA GLU A 340 5.28 -14.82 2.36
C GLU A 340 5.63 -13.73 1.34
N ALA A 341 6.85 -13.20 1.38
CA ALA A 341 7.32 -12.23 0.40
C ALA A 341 7.24 -12.80 -1.03
N ALA A 342 7.67 -14.06 -1.24
CA ALA A 342 7.53 -14.73 -2.52
C ALA A 342 6.06 -14.88 -2.95
N ALA A 343 5.16 -15.25 -2.04
CA ALA A 343 3.72 -15.38 -2.32
C ALA A 343 3.04 -14.03 -2.60
N ARG A 344 3.61 -12.92 -2.16
CA ARG A 344 3.17 -11.56 -2.49
C ARG A 344 3.71 -11.07 -3.84
N GLY A 345 4.53 -11.88 -4.54
CA GLY A 345 5.16 -11.52 -5.82
C GLY A 345 6.26 -10.48 -5.66
N ASP A 346 6.95 -10.45 -4.54
CA ASP A 346 8.06 -9.56 -4.32
C ASP A 346 9.31 -10.03 -5.09
N SER A 347 10.16 -9.10 -5.46
CA SER A 347 11.41 -9.37 -6.17
C SER A 347 12.56 -9.71 -5.23
N GLY A 348 12.37 -9.46 -3.94
CA GLY A 348 13.36 -9.71 -2.90
C GLY A 348 12.95 -9.18 -1.54
N THR A 349 13.85 -9.32 -0.58
CA THR A 349 13.72 -8.75 0.78
C THR A 349 14.95 -7.96 1.16
N VAL A 350 14.77 -6.93 2.00
CA VAL A 350 15.83 -6.20 2.70
C VAL A 350 15.78 -6.59 4.17
N ALA A 351 16.77 -7.35 4.64
CA ALA A 351 16.85 -7.78 6.03
C ALA A 351 17.48 -6.67 6.89
N TRP A 352 16.81 -6.28 7.95
CA TRP A 352 17.25 -5.28 8.91
C TRP A 352 17.67 -5.97 10.20
N ASN A 353 18.92 -5.93 10.68
CA ASN A 353 20.11 -5.38 10.02
C ASN A 353 21.30 -6.34 10.23
N ASP A 354 22.51 -5.96 9.78
CA ASP A 354 23.69 -6.83 9.82
C ASP A 354 24.16 -7.18 11.25
N ASP A 355 23.97 -6.30 12.24
CA ASP A 355 24.28 -6.58 13.66
C ASP A 355 23.43 -7.73 14.24
N ARG A 356 22.31 -8.07 13.61
CA ARG A 356 21.51 -9.24 13.97
C ARG A 356 22.07 -10.53 13.38
N VAL A 357 22.78 -10.42 12.25
CA VAL A 357 23.29 -11.56 11.48
C VAL A 357 24.75 -11.88 11.84
N LEU A 358 25.57 -10.83 12.00
CA LEU A 358 27.01 -10.94 12.21
C LEU A 358 27.43 -10.28 13.52
N ALA A 359 28.20 -10.99 14.32
CA ALA A 359 28.88 -10.45 15.50
C ALA A 359 30.00 -9.47 15.08
N ALA A 360 30.60 -8.79 16.04
CA ALA A 360 31.66 -7.82 15.80
C ALA A 360 32.90 -8.45 15.13
N ASP A 361 33.19 -9.72 15.42
CA ASP A 361 34.30 -10.49 14.84
C ASP A 361 33.99 -11.09 13.46
N GLY A 362 32.79 -10.82 12.92
CA GLY A 362 32.32 -11.35 11.63
C GLY A 362 31.73 -12.76 11.68
N SER A 363 31.73 -13.43 12.86
CA SER A 363 31.05 -14.71 13.01
C SER A 363 29.52 -14.58 12.96
N LEU A 364 28.79 -15.64 12.60
CA LEU A 364 27.33 -15.65 12.64
C LEU A 364 26.83 -15.61 14.07
N THR A 365 25.90 -14.72 14.34
CA THR A 365 25.09 -14.76 15.56
C THR A 365 24.14 -15.97 15.56
N PRO A 366 23.49 -16.32 16.68
CA PRO A 366 22.41 -17.32 16.67
C PRO A 366 21.29 -16.99 15.66
N VAL A 367 20.89 -15.73 15.58
CA VAL A 367 19.90 -15.24 14.57
C VAL A 367 20.48 -15.37 13.15
N GLY A 368 21.75 -15.03 12.94
CA GLY A 368 22.43 -15.20 11.65
C GLY A 368 22.50 -16.66 11.21
N SER A 369 22.73 -17.57 12.14
CA SER A 369 22.72 -19.02 11.88
C SER A 369 21.31 -19.51 11.51
N ALA A 370 20.27 -19.07 12.23
CA ALA A 370 18.88 -19.36 11.91
C ALA A 370 18.49 -18.76 10.54
N MET A 371 18.94 -17.54 10.22
CA MET A 371 18.69 -16.92 8.92
C MET A 371 19.33 -17.68 7.77
N ARG A 372 20.56 -18.16 7.92
CA ARG A 372 21.22 -18.99 6.91
C ARG A 372 20.44 -20.28 6.64
N LEU A 373 19.97 -20.97 7.67
CA LEU A 373 19.14 -22.17 7.54
C LEU A 373 17.82 -21.84 6.85
N ALA A 374 17.17 -20.75 7.25
CA ALA A 374 15.92 -20.29 6.64
C ALA A 374 16.09 -19.98 5.14
N ILE A 375 17.17 -19.29 4.76
CA ILE A 375 17.47 -19.00 3.35
C ILE A 375 17.65 -20.30 2.57
N GLN A 376 18.43 -21.27 3.10
CA GLN A 376 18.66 -22.55 2.43
C GLN A 376 17.35 -23.30 2.21
N SER A 377 16.48 -23.35 3.22
CA SER A 377 15.18 -24.01 3.16
C SER A 377 14.20 -23.33 2.20
N ALA A 378 14.12 -22.00 2.23
CA ALA A 378 13.17 -21.24 1.40
C ALA A 378 13.63 -21.06 -0.06
N ARG A 379 14.93 -21.15 -0.38
CA ARG A 379 15.50 -20.81 -1.68
C ARG A 379 14.78 -21.45 -2.87
N PRO A 380 14.38 -22.74 -2.85
CA PRO A 380 13.66 -23.34 -3.98
C PRO A 380 12.33 -22.63 -4.27
N VAL A 381 11.59 -22.21 -3.24
CA VAL A 381 10.33 -21.47 -3.37
C VAL A 381 10.60 -20.04 -3.88
N LEU A 382 11.60 -19.36 -3.29
CA LEU A 382 11.95 -17.99 -3.65
C LEU A 382 12.33 -17.89 -5.13
N ASP A 383 13.19 -18.78 -5.62
CA ASP A 383 13.67 -18.76 -7.00
C ASP A 383 12.57 -19.20 -7.98
N ALA A 384 11.70 -20.16 -7.61
CA ALA A 384 10.56 -20.55 -8.44
C ALA A 384 9.51 -19.44 -8.60
N CYS A 385 9.34 -18.59 -7.59
CA CYS A 385 8.40 -17.46 -7.60
C CYS A 385 9.03 -16.14 -8.08
N ALA A 386 10.33 -16.13 -8.38
CA ALA A 386 11.02 -14.90 -8.76
C ALA A 386 10.43 -14.27 -10.03
N GLY A 387 10.07 -12.99 -9.96
CA GLY A 387 9.46 -12.25 -11.07
C GLY A 387 7.99 -12.59 -11.33
N ALA A 388 7.35 -13.37 -10.47
CA ALA A 388 5.94 -13.70 -10.60
C ALA A 388 5.03 -12.49 -10.33
N ALA A 389 3.95 -12.40 -11.09
CA ALA A 389 2.89 -11.42 -10.88
C ALA A 389 1.72 -12.04 -10.09
N VAL A 390 1.28 -11.36 -9.05
CA VAL A 390 0.09 -11.78 -8.30
C VAL A 390 -1.14 -11.63 -9.17
N LYS A 391 -1.87 -12.72 -9.37
CA LYS A 391 -3.16 -12.71 -10.05
C LYS A 391 -4.26 -12.33 -9.07
N ALA A 392 -4.67 -11.08 -9.13
CA ALA A 392 -5.75 -10.59 -8.31
C ALA A 392 -7.13 -11.03 -8.85
N HIS A 393 -8.10 -11.13 -7.95
CA HIS A 393 -9.50 -11.34 -8.29
C HIS A 393 -10.14 -10.03 -8.78
N SER A 394 -11.28 -10.15 -9.44
CA SER A 394 -12.10 -9.00 -9.87
C SER A 394 -12.84 -8.36 -8.68
N VAL A 395 -12.12 -8.10 -7.59
CA VAL A 395 -12.59 -7.47 -6.36
C VAL A 395 -11.73 -6.25 -6.10
N TRP A 396 -12.36 -5.10 -6.04
CA TRP A 396 -11.69 -3.83 -5.79
C TRP A 396 -11.98 -3.32 -4.39
N ILE A 397 -10.96 -2.81 -3.72
CA ILE A 397 -11.05 -2.06 -2.46
C ILE A 397 -10.79 -0.59 -2.79
N CYS A 398 -11.72 0.28 -2.44
CA CYS A 398 -11.56 1.73 -2.58
C CYS A 398 -10.59 2.26 -1.51
N GLU A 399 -9.58 3.00 -1.94
CA GLU A 399 -8.76 3.84 -1.05
C GLU A 399 -9.13 5.30 -1.28
N SER A 400 -9.62 5.96 -0.24
CA SER A 400 -9.97 7.38 -0.24
C SER A 400 -9.05 8.12 0.71
N GLN A 401 -8.16 8.96 0.17
CA GLN A 401 -7.27 9.79 0.99
C GLN A 401 -8.07 10.80 1.82
N ALA A 402 -9.22 11.25 1.33
CA ALA A 402 -10.15 12.07 2.09
C ALA A 402 -10.65 11.31 3.34
N SER A 403 -11.02 10.03 3.19
CA SER A 403 -11.42 9.19 4.33
C SER A 403 -10.29 8.98 5.34
N VAL A 404 -9.06 8.77 4.87
CA VAL A 404 -7.87 8.66 5.74
C VAL A 404 -7.70 9.92 6.59
N ARG A 405 -7.84 11.09 5.98
CA ARG A 405 -7.75 12.39 6.68
C ARG A 405 -8.89 12.62 7.66
N ALA A 406 -10.13 12.29 7.28
CA ALA A 406 -11.29 12.41 8.16
C ALA A 406 -11.13 11.54 9.40
N TRP A 407 -10.77 10.26 9.21
CA TRP A 407 -10.53 9.33 10.32
C TRP A 407 -9.35 9.75 11.18
N TRP A 408 -8.27 10.24 10.59
CA TRP A 408 -7.17 10.78 11.39
C TRP A 408 -7.62 11.90 12.33
N MET A 409 -8.42 12.85 11.83
CA MET A 409 -8.95 13.95 12.64
C MET A 409 -9.81 13.41 13.78
N ILE A 410 -10.76 12.52 13.48
CA ILE A 410 -11.68 11.93 14.44
C ILE A 410 -10.92 11.11 15.49
N ASP A 411 -10.02 10.21 15.06
CA ASP A 411 -9.25 9.34 15.94
C ASP A 411 -8.30 10.13 16.86
N SER A 412 -7.78 11.27 16.39
CA SER A 412 -6.84 12.11 17.12
C SER A 412 -7.47 12.90 18.26
N GLU A 413 -8.80 12.98 18.34
CA GLU A 413 -9.50 13.71 19.42
C GLU A 413 -9.07 13.21 20.80
N GLN A 414 -8.95 11.90 20.96
CA GLN A 414 -8.64 11.27 22.24
C GLN A 414 -7.22 11.53 22.73
N ASP A 415 -6.31 11.97 21.86
CA ASP A 415 -4.94 12.28 22.24
C ASP A 415 -4.82 13.65 22.90
N GLY A 416 -5.90 14.45 22.89
CA GLY A 416 -5.87 15.80 23.43
C GLY A 416 -4.74 16.62 22.82
N LEU A 417 -3.84 17.18 23.63
CA LEU A 417 -2.68 17.96 23.17
C LEU A 417 -1.51 17.09 22.68
N THR A 418 -1.51 15.79 22.96
CA THR A 418 -0.40 14.88 22.58
C THR A 418 -0.50 14.39 21.15
N TRP A 419 -1.52 14.77 20.39
CA TRP A 419 -1.71 14.40 18.99
C TRP A 419 -0.50 14.70 18.10
N VAL A 420 0.28 15.72 18.43
CA VAL A 420 1.51 16.09 17.71
C VAL A 420 2.59 15.01 17.75
N ARG A 421 2.47 14.01 18.62
CA ARG A 421 3.42 12.91 18.81
C ARG A 421 3.05 11.65 18.03
N ARG A 422 1.93 11.64 17.30
CA ARG A 422 1.56 10.53 16.44
C ARG A 422 2.62 10.33 15.37
N LEU A 423 3.06 9.11 15.19
CA LEU A 423 3.97 8.66 14.15
C LEU A 423 3.31 7.53 13.36
N SER A 424 3.88 7.18 12.23
CA SER A 424 3.42 6.08 11.40
C SER A 424 3.21 4.79 12.19
N SER A 425 4.13 4.46 13.10
CA SER A 425 4.03 3.27 13.96
C SER A 425 2.86 3.33 14.96
N HIS A 426 2.50 4.52 15.44
CA HIS A 426 1.35 4.71 16.34
C HIS A 426 0.03 4.47 15.61
N GLU A 427 -0.05 4.88 14.34
CA GLU A 427 -1.27 4.75 13.52
C GLU A 427 -1.69 3.30 13.26
N ILE A 428 -0.79 2.33 13.36
CA ILE A 428 -1.13 0.90 13.19
C ILE A 428 -2.23 0.46 14.16
N THR A 429 -2.19 0.98 15.39
CA THR A 429 -3.08 0.62 16.49
C THR A 429 -4.12 1.68 16.81
N HIS A 430 -4.04 2.89 16.22
CA HIS A 430 -4.88 4.03 16.57
C HIS A 430 -5.62 4.65 15.38
N SER A 431 -5.46 4.11 14.17
CA SER A 431 -6.13 4.61 12.96
C SER A 431 -7.25 3.67 12.53
N THR A 432 -8.48 4.19 12.50
CA THR A 432 -9.65 3.46 11.99
C THR A 432 -9.49 3.09 10.52
N SER A 433 -8.95 3.98 9.67
CA SER A 433 -8.75 3.70 8.25
C SER A 433 -7.71 2.60 8.01
N ALA A 434 -6.59 2.61 8.73
CA ALA A 434 -5.57 1.56 8.63
C ALA A 434 -6.09 0.21 9.12
N ALA A 435 -6.82 0.21 10.24
CA ALA A 435 -7.43 -0.99 10.80
C ALA A 435 -8.51 -1.57 9.88
N ALA A 436 -9.37 -0.73 9.28
CA ALA A 436 -10.39 -1.16 8.33
C ALA A 436 -9.76 -1.75 7.06
N ARG A 437 -8.76 -1.09 6.48
CA ARG A 437 -8.01 -1.61 5.32
C ARG A 437 -7.44 -2.98 5.61
N ARG A 438 -6.71 -3.13 6.71
CA ARG A 438 -6.12 -4.41 7.13
C ARG A 438 -7.18 -5.46 7.42
N GLY A 439 -8.27 -5.08 8.10
CA GLY A 439 -9.41 -5.96 8.40
C GLY A 439 -10.03 -6.55 7.12
N TRP A 440 -10.29 -5.71 6.11
CA TRP A 440 -10.82 -6.14 4.82
C TRP A 440 -9.84 -7.01 4.03
N ILE A 441 -8.55 -6.68 3.99
CA ILE A 441 -7.53 -7.51 3.34
C ILE A 441 -7.54 -8.91 3.94
N LYS A 442 -7.46 -9.01 5.28
CA LYS A 442 -7.41 -10.30 5.98
C LYS A 442 -8.71 -11.09 5.84
N LEU A 443 -9.87 -10.42 5.90
CA LEU A 443 -11.17 -11.04 5.71
C LEU A 443 -11.32 -11.63 4.30
N LEU A 444 -10.96 -10.87 3.27
CA LEU A 444 -11.00 -11.33 1.88
C LEU A 444 -10.00 -12.47 1.64
N SER A 445 -8.80 -12.36 2.20
CA SER A 445 -7.78 -13.40 2.13
C SER A 445 -8.25 -14.73 2.73
N ASP A 446 -8.89 -14.71 3.90
CA ASP A 446 -9.47 -15.89 4.54
C ASP A 446 -10.62 -16.50 3.70
N LEU A 447 -11.30 -15.69 2.88
CA LEU A 447 -12.28 -16.15 1.89
C LEU A 447 -11.64 -16.66 0.58
N GLY A 448 -10.32 -16.57 0.45
CA GLY A 448 -9.56 -16.98 -0.73
C GLY A 448 -9.56 -15.95 -1.85
N VAL A 449 -9.77 -14.69 -1.52
CA VAL A 449 -9.82 -13.57 -2.46
C VAL A 449 -8.58 -12.70 -2.30
N THR A 450 -7.87 -12.45 -3.38
CA THR A 450 -6.78 -11.48 -3.47
C THR A 450 -7.33 -10.21 -4.13
N PRO A 451 -7.59 -9.13 -3.39
CA PRO A 451 -8.18 -7.92 -3.96
C PRO A 451 -7.14 -7.04 -4.66
N GLN A 452 -7.64 -6.06 -5.43
CA GLN A 452 -6.89 -4.91 -5.92
C GLN A 452 -7.40 -3.65 -5.24
N PHE A 453 -6.53 -2.65 -5.07
CA PHE A 453 -6.96 -1.33 -4.64
C PHE A 453 -7.19 -0.41 -5.84
N ILE A 454 -8.11 0.53 -5.66
CA ILE A 454 -8.40 1.62 -6.59
C ILE A 454 -8.48 2.93 -5.80
N SER A 455 -7.86 3.99 -6.31
CA SER A 455 -8.04 5.32 -5.75
C SER A 455 -9.46 5.82 -5.97
N GLU A 456 -10.01 6.57 -5.02
CA GLU A 456 -11.25 7.30 -5.20
C GLU A 456 -11.24 8.16 -6.48
N ASP A 457 -10.13 8.82 -6.77
CA ASP A 457 -9.97 9.67 -7.95
C ASP A 457 -10.12 8.89 -9.28
N GLU A 458 -9.81 7.59 -9.28
CA GLU A 458 -9.91 6.72 -10.45
C GLU A 458 -11.31 6.09 -10.63
N LEU A 459 -12.11 6.01 -9.58
CA LEU A 459 -13.45 5.40 -9.63
C LEU A 459 -14.33 5.96 -10.76
N PRO A 460 -14.44 7.30 -10.95
CA PRO A 460 -15.32 7.86 -11.98
C PRO A 460 -14.99 7.45 -13.41
N THR A 461 -13.74 7.09 -13.68
CA THR A 461 -13.27 6.73 -15.02
C THR A 461 -13.20 5.22 -15.23
N ARG A 462 -12.75 4.47 -14.23
CA ARG A 462 -12.43 3.04 -14.37
C ARG A 462 -13.56 2.10 -13.98
N LEU A 463 -14.38 2.48 -12.98
CA LEU A 463 -15.39 1.58 -12.40
C LEU A 463 -16.40 1.06 -13.43
N LEU A 464 -16.89 1.93 -14.31
CA LEU A 464 -17.85 1.56 -15.36
C LEU A 464 -17.21 0.91 -16.59
N GLN A 465 -15.91 1.14 -16.80
CA GLN A 465 -15.16 0.55 -17.92
C GLN A 465 -14.70 -0.88 -17.62
N GLU A 466 -14.06 -1.07 -16.47
CA GLU A 466 -13.44 -2.36 -16.10
C GLU A 466 -14.41 -3.30 -15.37
N ARG A 467 -15.46 -2.76 -14.76
CA ARG A 467 -16.57 -3.49 -14.12
C ARG A 467 -16.10 -4.63 -13.21
N PRO A 468 -15.47 -4.33 -12.07
CA PRO A 468 -15.12 -5.39 -11.13
C PRO A 468 -16.37 -6.16 -10.69
N ALA A 469 -16.19 -7.41 -10.31
CA ALA A 469 -17.31 -8.22 -9.77
C ALA A 469 -17.81 -7.64 -8.44
N LEU A 470 -16.94 -7.00 -7.67
CA LEU A 470 -17.27 -6.37 -6.39
C LEU A 470 -16.42 -5.12 -6.17
N LEU A 471 -17.05 -4.06 -5.68
CA LEU A 471 -16.39 -2.91 -5.06
C LEU A 471 -16.62 -2.94 -3.55
N VAL A 472 -15.54 -2.80 -2.77
CA VAL A 472 -15.55 -2.72 -1.30
C VAL A 472 -15.16 -1.31 -0.86
N LEU A 473 -15.88 -0.75 0.10
CA LEU A 473 -15.66 0.57 0.70
C LEU A 473 -15.30 0.42 2.18
N PRO A 474 -13.99 0.25 2.55
CA PRO A 474 -13.57 0.07 3.94
C PRO A 474 -13.64 1.37 4.72
N ALA A 475 -14.55 1.51 5.68
CA ALA A 475 -14.72 2.73 6.47
C ALA A 475 -14.60 4.02 5.62
N THR A 476 -15.14 3.99 4.40
CA THR A 476 -14.97 5.04 3.40
C THR A 476 -15.92 6.19 3.71
N ILE A 477 -15.58 6.95 4.75
CA ILE A 477 -16.43 8.02 5.31
C ILE A 477 -16.54 9.24 4.40
N ALA A 478 -15.59 9.44 3.49
CA ALA A 478 -15.55 10.56 2.56
C ALA A 478 -15.41 10.09 1.12
N LEU A 479 -16.26 10.61 0.23
CA LEU A 479 -16.25 10.38 -1.21
C LEU A 479 -16.75 11.61 -1.97
N SER A 480 -16.19 11.88 -3.14
CA SER A 480 -16.69 12.92 -4.03
C SER A 480 -18.07 12.57 -4.59
N ASP A 481 -18.84 13.59 -4.93
CA ASP A 481 -20.13 13.42 -5.62
C ASP A 481 -19.98 12.67 -6.93
N ARG A 482 -18.85 12.87 -7.62
CA ARG A 482 -18.54 12.18 -8.87
C ARG A 482 -18.32 10.68 -8.62
N ALA A 483 -17.60 10.32 -7.57
CA ALA A 483 -17.41 8.92 -7.17
C ALA A 483 -18.74 8.30 -6.75
N CYS A 484 -19.54 8.97 -5.92
CA CYS A 484 -20.86 8.50 -5.50
C CYS A 484 -21.79 8.23 -6.71
N ARG A 485 -21.85 9.14 -7.69
CA ARG A 485 -22.65 8.91 -8.91
C ARG A 485 -22.16 7.72 -9.73
N SER A 486 -20.83 7.53 -9.84
CA SER A 486 -20.26 6.39 -10.57
C SER A 486 -20.53 5.07 -9.89
N ILE A 487 -20.48 5.04 -8.55
CA ILE A 487 -20.81 3.86 -7.74
C ILE A 487 -22.30 3.52 -7.90
N ALA A 488 -23.20 4.52 -7.81
CA ALA A 488 -24.62 4.31 -8.02
C ALA A 488 -24.92 3.72 -9.42
N ALA A 489 -24.30 4.29 -10.47
CA ALA A 489 -24.43 3.79 -11.82
C ALA A 489 -23.88 2.36 -11.98
N PHE A 490 -22.75 2.04 -11.36
CA PHE A 490 -22.17 0.69 -11.35
C PHE A 490 -23.14 -0.34 -10.75
N VAL A 491 -23.75 -0.03 -9.60
CA VAL A 491 -24.71 -0.91 -8.95
C VAL A 491 -25.98 -1.06 -9.81
N GLN A 492 -26.51 0.04 -10.37
CA GLN A 492 -27.68 0.00 -11.27
C GLN A 492 -27.44 -0.88 -12.51
N GLN A 493 -26.19 -0.94 -13.00
CA GLN A 493 -25.80 -1.76 -14.17
C GLN A 493 -25.48 -3.22 -13.84
N GLY A 494 -25.59 -3.63 -12.59
CA GLY A 494 -25.41 -5.03 -12.19
C GLY A 494 -24.20 -5.28 -11.30
N GLY A 495 -23.44 -4.25 -10.94
CA GLY A 495 -22.32 -4.37 -10.04
C GLY A 495 -22.72 -4.69 -8.59
N ALA A 496 -21.83 -5.33 -7.86
CA ALA A 496 -21.97 -5.58 -6.43
C ALA A 496 -21.15 -4.56 -5.62
N LEU A 497 -21.77 -3.98 -4.59
CA LEU A 497 -21.15 -3.01 -3.69
C LEU A 497 -21.23 -3.53 -2.26
N LEU A 498 -20.12 -3.43 -1.54
CA LEU A 498 -20.05 -3.80 -0.13
C LEU A 498 -19.36 -2.69 0.65
N ALA A 499 -20.01 -2.17 1.66
CA ALA A 499 -19.43 -1.22 2.59
C ALA A 499 -19.53 -1.73 4.02
N ASP A 500 -18.65 -1.29 4.88
CA ASP A 500 -18.87 -1.33 6.29
C ASP A 500 -19.58 -0.04 6.76
N HIS A 501 -19.27 0.50 7.93
CA HIS A 501 -19.97 1.66 8.49
C HIS A 501 -19.68 2.97 7.76
N THR A 502 -20.61 3.91 7.87
CA THR A 502 -20.46 5.34 7.51
C THR A 502 -20.06 5.67 6.05
N PRO A 503 -20.60 4.98 5.04
CA PRO A 503 -20.19 5.26 3.66
C PRO A 503 -20.58 6.67 3.20
N ALA A 504 -19.58 7.48 2.77
CA ALA A 504 -19.75 8.78 2.12
C ALA A 504 -20.53 9.85 2.94
N LEU A 505 -20.29 9.93 4.26
CA LEU A 505 -20.84 10.98 5.11
C LEU A 505 -20.25 12.37 4.80
N TYR A 506 -18.99 12.42 4.35
CA TYR A 506 -18.31 13.63 3.92
C TYR A 506 -18.16 13.65 2.40
N ASP A 507 -18.05 14.85 1.85
CA ASP A 507 -17.54 15.05 0.49
C ASP A 507 -15.99 14.92 0.45
N GLU A 508 -15.41 15.06 -0.73
CA GLU A 508 -13.94 14.97 -0.95
C GLU A 508 -13.15 16.11 -0.29
N ARG A 509 -13.82 17.18 0.12
CA ARG A 509 -13.24 18.31 0.84
C ARG A 509 -13.44 18.24 2.33
N LEU A 510 -14.03 17.15 2.81
CA LEU A 510 -14.37 16.90 4.21
C LEU A 510 -15.38 17.90 4.80
N ARG A 511 -16.39 18.28 4.03
CA ARG A 511 -17.62 18.87 4.56
C ARG A 511 -18.61 17.76 4.88
N LEU A 512 -19.16 17.80 6.08
CA LEU A 512 -20.19 16.86 6.51
C LEU A 512 -21.48 17.11 5.68
N ARG A 513 -22.00 16.05 5.07
CA ARG A 513 -23.23 16.10 4.28
C ARG A 513 -24.47 16.10 5.17
N ALA A 514 -25.56 16.65 4.67
CA ALA A 514 -26.87 16.56 5.35
C ALA A 514 -27.44 15.12 5.32
N SER A 515 -27.08 14.34 4.28
CA SER A 515 -27.34 12.90 4.14
C SER A 515 -26.14 12.22 3.48
N GLY A 516 -25.89 10.96 3.78
CA GLY A 516 -24.76 10.23 3.17
C GLY A 516 -24.90 10.18 1.64
N GLY A 517 -23.78 10.37 0.94
CA GLY A 517 -23.75 10.41 -0.53
C GLY A 517 -24.16 9.09 -1.20
N LEU A 518 -24.25 8.00 -0.45
CA LEU A 518 -24.65 6.66 -0.90
C LEU A 518 -25.88 6.12 -0.14
N ASP A 519 -26.59 6.95 0.63
CA ASP A 519 -27.76 6.53 1.42
C ASP A 519 -28.82 5.85 0.55
N ASP A 520 -29.15 6.43 -0.60
CA ASP A 520 -30.14 5.85 -1.54
C ASP A 520 -29.66 4.52 -2.15
N VAL A 521 -28.34 4.34 -2.33
CA VAL A 521 -27.77 3.12 -2.89
C VAL A 521 -27.89 1.95 -1.89
N PHE A 522 -27.72 2.23 -0.59
CA PHE A 522 -27.81 1.24 0.46
C PHE A 522 -29.21 1.12 1.07
N GLY A 523 -30.13 2.05 0.79
CA GLY A 523 -31.46 2.12 1.43
C GLY A 523 -31.38 2.46 2.91
N ILE A 524 -30.45 3.32 3.28
CA ILE A 524 -30.18 3.74 4.66
C ILE A 524 -30.46 5.24 4.84
N GLN A 525 -30.49 5.69 6.08
CA GLN A 525 -30.39 7.09 6.46
C GLN A 525 -29.33 7.22 7.54
N GLN A 526 -28.23 7.88 7.16
CA GLN A 526 -27.18 8.22 8.09
C GLN A 526 -27.50 9.56 8.74
N ARG A 527 -27.22 9.68 10.00
CA ARG A 527 -27.38 10.92 10.76
C ARG A 527 -26.03 11.25 11.41
N SER A 528 -25.81 12.53 11.65
CA SER A 528 -24.67 12.93 12.47
C SER A 528 -24.77 12.24 13.84
N PHE A 529 -23.69 11.62 14.28
CA PHE A 529 -23.63 10.86 15.52
C PHE A 529 -22.47 11.32 16.40
N ARG A 530 -22.44 10.84 17.64
CA ARG A 530 -21.40 11.22 18.59
C ARG A 530 -20.07 10.60 18.19
N ILE A 531 -18.99 11.37 18.25
CA ILE A 531 -17.63 10.88 18.01
C ILE A 531 -17.30 9.69 18.93
N ALA A 532 -17.79 9.72 20.19
CA ALA A 532 -17.59 8.65 21.16
C ALA A 532 -18.22 7.31 20.72
N ASP A 533 -19.28 7.34 19.93
CA ASP A 533 -19.99 6.14 19.46
C ASP A 533 -19.27 5.48 18.25
N LEU A 534 -18.33 6.18 17.63
CA LEU A 534 -17.55 5.72 16.47
C LEU A 534 -16.20 5.13 16.80
N ALA A 535 -15.67 5.35 17.97
CA ALA A 535 -14.31 4.93 18.31
C ALA A 535 -14.15 3.40 18.25
N VAL A 536 -14.07 2.90 17.03
CA VAL A 536 -13.75 1.49 16.75
C VAL A 536 -12.24 1.34 16.73
N ARG A 537 -11.62 1.48 17.89
CA ARG A 537 -10.19 1.25 18.03
C ARG A 537 -9.89 -0.23 18.18
N GLU A 538 -8.85 -0.69 17.50
CA GLU A 538 -8.21 -1.95 17.82
C GLU A 538 -7.89 -1.94 19.33
N GLY A 539 -8.45 -2.89 20.09
CA GLY A 539 -8.29 -2.99 21.56
C GLY A 539 -9.40 -2.41 22.43
N ARG A 540 -10.37 -1.64 21.93
CA ARG A 540 -11.55 -1.21 22.70
C ARG A 540 -12.71 -2.18 22.68
N MET A 541 -12.78 -3.05 21.67
CA MET A 541 -13.78 -4.09 21.64
C MET A 541 -13.31 -5.28 22.47
N LYS A 542 -13.69 -5.31 23.72
CA LYS A 542 -13.59 -6.51 24.54
C LYS A 542 -14.46 -7.59 23.91
N SER A 543 -14.04 -8.85 24.04
CA SER A 543 -14.84 -10.01 23.65
C SER A 543 -16.27 -9.86 24.19
N GLY A 544 -17.27 -9.81 23.31
CA GLY A 544 -18.69 -9.66 23.66
C GLY A 544 -19.35 -8.32 23.30
N GLU A 545 -18.57 -7.27 22.94
CA GLU A 545 -19.12 -5.96 22.55
C GLU A 545 -19.24 -5.77 21.04
N PHE A 546 -19.24 -6.86 20.26
CA PHE A 546 -19.36 -6.81 18.81
C PHE A 546 -20.80 -6.42 18.40
N GLY A 547 -21.04 -5.12 18.36
CA GLY A 547 -22.33 -4.54 18.03
C GLY A 547 -22.29 -3.61 16.83
N ALA A 548 -23.41 -2.99 16.50
CA ALA A 548 -23.50 -1.99 15.46
C ALA A 548 -22.59 -0.80 15.78
N VAL A 549 -21.83 -0.36 14.77
CA VAL A 549 -20.95 0.81 14.88
C VAL A 549 -21.76 2.09 14.99
N ASP A 550 -22.71 2.28 14.09
CA ASP A 550 -23.65 3.39 14.13
C ASP A 550 -25.00 2.88 14.70
N ARG A 551 -25.25 3.17 15.98
CA ARG A 551 -26.49 2.80 16.65
C ARG A 551 -27.69 3.64 16.21
N ALA A 552 -27.45 4.79 15.58
CA ALA A 552 -28.49 5.69 15.08
C ALA A 552 -28.86 5.39 13.62
N LEU A 553 -28.19 4.44 12.95
CA LEU A 553 -28.47 4.07 11.58
C LEU A 553 -29.91 3.60 11.39
N VAL A 554 -30.62 4.20 10.45
CA VAL A 554 -31.98 3.81 10.07
C VAL A 554 -31.96 3.14 8.71
N ALA A 555 -32.66 2.00 8.60
CA ALA A 555 -32.86 1.30 7.35
C ALA A 555 -34.27 0.73 7.27
N LYS A 556 -34.85 0.70 6.05
CA LYS A 556 -36.19 0.14 5.82
C LYS A 556 -36.21 -1.39 5.96
N VAL A 557 -35.19 -2.04 5.42
CA VAL A 557 -35.03 -3.51 5.44
C VAL A 557 -33.65 -3.83 5.97
N ALA A 558 -33.56 -4.49 7.11
CA ALA A 558 -32.28 -4.81 7.73
C ALA A 558 -32.39 -5.97 8.71
N GLU A 559 -31.29 -6.71 8.85
CA GLU A 559 -31.10 -7.57 10.02
C GLU A 559 -30.69 -6.72 11.22
N ARG A 560 -31.19 -7.10 12.41
CA ARG A 560 -30.94 -6.34 13.64
C ARG A 560 -30.29 -7.23 14.69
N SER A 561 -29.50 -6.63 15.55
CA SER A 561 -29.03 -7.19 16.80
C SER A 561 -29.64 -6.34 17.90
N GLY A 562 -30.67 -6.88 18.59
CA GLY A 562 -31.53 -6.06 19.46
C GLY A 562 -32.25 -4.96 18.65
N SER A 563 -32.08 -3.70 19.06
CA SER A 563 -32.64 -2.53 18.36
C SER A 563 -31.77 -2.04 17.23
N ALA A 564 -30.48 -2.40 17.18
CA ALA A 564 -29.49 -1.85 16.24
C ALA A 564 -29.50 -2.59 14.88
N VAL A 565 -29.41 -1.82 13.80
CA VAL A 565 -29.25 -2.31 12.44
C VAL A 565 -27.83 -2.80 12.24
N VAL A 566 -27.61 -4.03 11.78
CA VAL A 566 -26.27 -4.61 11.60
C VAL A 566 -25.94 -5.03 10.19
N PHE A 567 -26.94 -5.42 9.39
CA PHE A 567 -26.77 -5.86 8.01
C PHE A 567 -27.92 -5.35 7.16
N ILE A 568 -27.59 -4.65 6.09
CA ILE A 568 -28.55 -4.08 5.14
C ILE A 568 -28.21 -4.62 3.76
N GLU A 569 -29.17 -5.19 3.04
CA GLU A 569 -29.07 -5.54 1.63
C GLU A 569 -30.10 -4.76 0.85
N GLN A 570 -29.65 -3.94 -0.09
CA GLN A 570 -30.48 -3.25 -1.06
C GLN A 570 -30.27 -3.87 -2.44
N ARG A 571 -31.35 -4.40 -3.01
CA ARG A 571 -31.35 -4.92 -4.39
C ARG A 571 -31.72 -3.81 -5.35
N HIS A 572 -30.94 -3.67 -6.39
CA HIS A 572 -31.22 -2.86 -7.55
C HIS A 572 -31.62 -3.76 -8.72
N LYS A 573 -32.18 -3.21 -9.80
CA LYS A 573 -32.69 -4.02 -10.94
C LYS A 573 -31.77 -5.13 -11.38
N LYS A 574 -30.46 -4.88 -11.45
CA LYS A 574 -29.44 -5.83 -11.89
C LYS A 574 -28.33 -6.07 -10.87
N GLY A 575 -28.10 -5.14 -9.96
CA GLY A 575 -27.02 -5.19 -9.00
C GLY A 575 -27.51 -5.19 -7.56
N ARG A 576 -26.56 -5.11 -6.65
CA ARG A 576 -26.88 -5.14 -5.22
C ARG A 576 -25.84 -4.36 -4.41
N ALA A 577 -26.31 -3.73 -3.33
CA ALA A 577 -25.48 -3.05 -2.36
C ALA A 577 -25.72 -3.63 -0.98
N VAL A 578 -24.64 -3.90 -0.24
CA VAL A 578 -24.68 -4.42 1.14
C VAL A 578 -23.90 -3.46 2.03
N CYS A 579 -24.54 -3.02 3.13
CA CYS A 579 -23.87 -2.27 4.18
C CYS A 579 -23.79 -3.13 5.44
N LEU A 580 -22.57 -3.31 5.94
CA LEU A 580 -22.27 -3.96 7.21
C LEU A 580 -22.06 -2.88 8.26
N ASN A 581 -23.05 -2.59 9.06
CA ASN A 581 -22.87 -1.69 10.21
C ASN A 581 -22.14 -2.39 11.36
N LEU A 582 -21.00 -3.02 11.04
CA LEU A 582 -20.17 -3.82 11.91
C LEU A 582 -18.70 -3.39 11.82
N PRO A 583 -17.92 -3.52 12.90
CA PRO A 583 -16.54 -3.06 12.92
C PRO A 583 -15.59 -4.05 12.22
N VAL A 584 -15.54 -4.05 10.89
CA VAL A 584 -14.61 -4.90 10.12
C VAL A 584 -13.15 -4.59 10.47
N CYS A 585 -12.86 -3.39 10.94
CA CYS A 585 -11.53 -2.96 11.38
C CYS A 585 -10.92 -3.85 12.48
N VAL A 586 -11.73 -4.52 13.32
CA VAL A 586 -11.20 -5.42 14.36
C VAL A 586 -10.87 -6.82 13.83
N TYR A 587 -11.29 -7.17 12.59
CA TYR A 587 -11.21 -8.54 12.10
C TYR A 587 -9.77 -9.09 12.09
N ALA A 588 -8.80 -8.27 11.70
CA ALA A 588 -7.40 -8.71 11.66
C ALA A 588 -6.88 -9.22 13.01
N GLY A 589 -7.30 -8.59 14.11
CA GLY A 589 -6.94 -9.01 15.46
C GLY A 589 -7.74 -10.22 15.95
N VAL A 590 -9.08 -10.17 15.80
CA VAL A 590 -9.96 -11.20 16.38
C VAL A 590 -9.91 -12.54 15.65
N ARG A 591 -9.51 -12.60 14.39
CA ARG A 591 -9.49 -13.84 13.59
C ARG A 591 -8.47 -14.88 14.08
N LEU A 592 -7.43 -14.45 14.79
CA LEU A 592 -6.36 -15.29 15.34
C LEU A 592 -6.51 -15.52 16.85
N ASP A 593 -7.47 -14.87 17.49
CA ASP A 593 -7.74 -15.04 18.91
C ASP A 593 -8.81 -16.12 19.13
N PRO A 594 -8.48 -17.25 19.80
CA PRO A 594 -9.45 -18.30 20.08
C PRO A 594 -10.68 -17.82 20.86
N ALA A 595 -10.53 -16.84 21.75
CA ALA A 595 -11.64 -16.26 22.53
C ALA A 595 -12.62 -15.46 21.67
N SER A 596 -12.15 -14.92 20.53
CA SER A 596 -12.93 -14.10 19.60
C SER A 596 -13.38 -14.87 18.35
N PHE A 597 -13.18 -16.18 18.30
CA PHE A 597 -13.48 -17.03 17.14
C PHE A 597 -14.95 -16.90 16.65
N VAL A 598 -15.90 -16.83 17.56
CA VAL A 598 -17.34 -16.70 17.24
C VAL A 598 -17.59 -15.41 16.44
N VAL A 599 -17.01 -14.29 16.91
CA VAL A 599 -17.14 -12.97 16.27
C VAL A 599 -16.53 -12.99 14.85
N ALA A 600 -15.32 -13.51 14.72
CA ALA A 600 -14.66 -13.63 13.44
C ALA A 600 -15.42 -14.55 12.46
N SER A 601 -16.04 -15.61 12.97
CA SER A 601 -16.83 -16.55 12.17
C SER A 601 -18.15 -15.94 11.70
N ASP A 602 -18.85 -15.19 12.55
CA ASP A 602 -20.09 -14.49 12.15
C ASP A 602 -19.82 -13.42 11.10
N LEU A 603 -18.76 -12.61 11.27
CA LEU A 603 -18.40 -11.60 10.29
C LEU A 603 -18.05 -12.24 8.93
N ARG A 604 -17.25 -13.31 8.91
CA ARG A 604 -16.96 -14.06 7.66
C ARG A 604 -18.23 -14.61 7.00
N LYS A 605 -19.14 -15.18 7.80
CA LYS A 605 -20.42 -15.71 7.31
C LYS A 605 -21.24 -14.62 6.63
N ARG A 606 -21.38 -13.44 7.26
CA ARG A 606 -22.13 -12.30 6.74
C ARG A 606 -21.52 -11.75 5.44
N VAL A 607 -20.20 -11.62 5.38
CA VAL A 607 -19.50 -11.19 4.15
C VAL A 607 -19.64 -12.25 3.07
N ARG A 608 -19.53 -13.54 3.39
CA ARG A 608 -19.76 -14.63 2.40
C ARG A 608 -21.20 -14.61 1.87
N GLN A 609 -22.19 -14.38 2.70
CA GLN A 609 -23.59 -14.17 2.27
C GLN A 609 -23.69 -13.01 1.26
N ALA A 610 -23.01 -11.89 1.54
CA ALA A 610 -22.96 -10.77 0.62
C ALA A 610 -22.35 -11.14 -0.75
N PHE A 611 -21.42 -12.09 -0.78
CA PHE A 611 -20.75 -12.55 -1.97
C PHE A 611 -21.43 -13.68 -2.73
N GLN A 612 -22.46 -14.33 -2.21
CA GLN A 612 -23.08 -15.53 -2.81
C GLN A 612 -23.56 -15.34 -4.25
N ALA A 613 -23.86 -14.11 -4.68
CA ALA A 613 -24.28 -13.80 -6.05
C ALA A 613 -23.14 -13.34 -6.95
N VAL A 614 -21.90 -13.29 -6.45
CA VAL A 614 -20.74 -12.76 -7.18
C VAL A 614 -19.78 -13.90 -7.49
N THR A 615 -19.42 -14.05 -8.76
CA THR A 615 -18.42 -15.02 -9.21
C THR A 615 -17.06 -14.35 -9.28
N PHE A 616 -16.08 -14.82 -8.48
CA PHE A 616 -14.74 -14.25 -8.41
C PHE A 616 -13.73 -14.87 -9.39
N GLY A 617 -14.16 -15.70 -10.32
CA GLY A 617 -13.30 -16.52 -11.15
C GLY A 617 -12.98 -17.87 -10.48
N PRO A 618 -12.04 -18.67 -11.01
CA PRO A 618 -11.75 -19.99 -10.47
C PRO A 618 -11.16 -19.89 -9.06
N ALA A 619 -12.01 -20.05 -8.05
CA ALA A 619 -11.59 -20.16 -6.67
C ALA A 619 -11.12 -21.59 -6.40
N VAL A 620 -9.97 -21.74 -5.74
CA VAL A 620 -9.54 -23.02 -5.18
C VAL A 620 -10.03 -23.07 -3.74
N GLU A 621 -10.77 -24.10 -3.41
CA GLU A 621 -11.12 -24.39 -2.02
C GLU A 621 -10.07 -25.31 -1.40
N VAL A 622 -9.67 -25.02 -0.17
CA VAL A 622 -8.73 -25.84 0.60
C VAL A 622 -9.49 -26.46 1.76
N ARG A 623 -9.54 -27.78 1.82
CA ARG A 623 -10.18 -28.54 2.90
C ARG A 623 -9.19 -29.49 3.57
N GLY A 624 -9.36 -29.69 4.87
CA GLY A 624 -8.57 -30.66 5.64
C GLY A 624 -9.03 -30.64 7.10
N GLU A 625 -8.71 -31.71 7.82
CA GLU A 625 -9.02 -31.81 9.23
C GLU A 625 -8.07 -30.94 10.07
N GLY A 626 -8.60 -30.21 11.03
CA GLY A 626 -7.81 -29.36 11.92
C GLY A 626 -7.15 -28.14 11.24
N LEU A 627 -7.62 -27.75 10.05
CA LEU A 627 -7.09 -26.57 9.38
C LEU A 627 -7.54 -25.27 10.07
N PRO A 628 -6.63 -24.31 10.22
CA PRO A 628 -7.01 -22.98 10.69
C PRO A 628 -7.86 -22.27 9.64
N THR A 629 -8.64 -21.28 10.09
CA THR A 629 -9.47 -20.48 9.20
C THR A 629 -8.69 -19.43 8.41
N CYS A 630 -7.43 -19.17 8.79
CA CYS A 630 -6.53 -18.19 8.19
C CYS A 630 -5.65 -18.81 7.08
N ILE A 631 -6.28 -19.52 6.14
CA ILE A 631 -5.57 -20.08 4.97
C ILE A 631 -5.65 -19.10 3.79
N GLN A 632 -4.51 -18.54 3.45
CA GLN A 632 -4.34 -17.68 2.27
C GLN A 632 -4.10 -18.52 1.02
N ARG A 633 -4.67 -18.10 -0.10
CA ARG A 633 -4.49 -18.68 -1.44
C ARG A 633 -4.13 -17.58 -2.40
N THR A 634 -2.94 -17.65 -2.97
CA THR A 634 -2.47 -16.64 -3.93
C THR A 634 -2.06 -17.33 -5.23
N TRP A 635 -2.56 -16.84 -6.33
CA TRP A 635 -2.13 -17.24 -7.67
C TRP A 635 -0.99 -16.31 -8.13
N LEU A 636 0.05 -16.91 -8.64
CA LEU A 636 1.24 -16.25 -9.18
C LEU A 636 1.40 -16.67 -10.64
N ASP A 637 1.36 -15.70 -11.56
CA ASP A 637 1.60 -15.93 -12.97
C ASP A 637 3.06 -15.54 -13.30
N LEU A 638 3.79 -16.45 -13.93
CA LEU A 638 5.18 -16.25 -14.35
C LEU A 638 5.24 -15.81 -15.81
N ALA A 639 6.32 -15.12 -16.18
CA ALA A 639 6.52 -14.63 -17.54
C ALA A 639 6.62 -15.74 -18.60
N ASP A 640 7.00 -16.95 -18.20
CA ASP A 640 7.06 -18.15 -19.06
C ASP A 640 5.69 -18.85 -19.24
N GLY A 641 4.62 -18.30 -18.69
CA GLY A 641 3.24 -18.81 -18.79
C GLY A 641 2.87 -19.84 -17.73
N ARG A 642 3.78 -20.22 -16.83
CA ARG A 642 3.44 -21.07 -15.68
C ARG A 642 2.61 -20.28 -14.65
N SER A 643 1.70 -21.00 -13.96
CA SER A 643 0.96 -20.48 -12.82
C SER A 643 1.27 -21.28 -11.57
N ILE A 644 1.66 -20.61 -10.50
CA ILE A 644 1.89 -21.19 -9.18
C ILE A 644 0.72 -20.84 -8.27
N LEU A 645 0.19 -21.84 -7.58
CA LEU A 645 -0.72 -21.66 -6.44
C LEU A 645 0.10 -21.73 -5.15
N ALA A 646 0.12 -20.64 -4.41
CA ALA A 646 0.66 -20.56 -3.07
C ALA A 646 -0.46 -20.68 -2.04
N VAL A 647 -0.42 -21.69 -1.19
CA VAL A 647 -1.35 -21.91 -0.06
C VAL A 647 -0.55 -21.77 1.22
N ARG A 648 -0.93 -20.87 2.11
CA ARG A 648 -0.18 -20.57 3.32
C ARG A 648 -1.09 -20.37 4.53
N VAL A 649 -0.55 -20.62 5.71
CA VAL A 649 -1.14 -20.18 6.98
C VAL A 649 -0.78 -18.71 7.18
N ASP A 650 -1.78 -17.83 7.20
CA ASP A 650 -1.60 -16.37 7.38
C ASP A 650 -1.76 -15.98 8.86
N ALA A 651 -0.75 -16.32 9.66
CA ALA A 651 -0.70 -16.07 11.10
C ALA A 651 0.64 -15.45 11.58
N LEU A 652 1.41 -14.83 10.67
CA LEU A 652 2.69 -14.18 11.03
C LEU A 652 2.54 -13.00 12.01
N ASP A 653 1.35 -12.38 12.05
CA ASP A 653 1.00 -11.34 13.04
C ASP A 653 0.85 -11.89 14.47
N ALA A 654 0.69 -13.21 14.63
CA ALA A 654 0.56 -13.91 15.91
C ALA A 654 1.48 -15.14 15.94
N PRO A 655 2.80 -14.98 16.09
CA PRO A 655 3.76 -16.08 16.01
C PRO A 655 3.45 -17.26 16.96
N ASN A 656 2.90 -17.00 18.14
CA ASN A 656 2.50 -18.07 19.08
C ASN A 656 1.34 -18.92 18.53
N VAL A 657 0.40 -18.30 17.82
CA VAL A 657 -0.69 -19.03 17.14
C VAL A 657 -0.13 -19.87 16.00
N LEU A 658 0.81 -19.31 15.23
CA LEU A 658 1.47 -20.02 14.16
C LEU A 658 2.26 -21.25 14.70
N ARG A 659 2.98 -21.11 15.81
CA ARG A 659 3.66 -22.22 16.51
C ARG A 659 2.67 -23.33 16.91
N GLN A 660 1.52 -22.97 17.49
CA GLN A 660 0.48 -23.94 17.84
C GLN A 660 -0.07 -24.69 16.61
N ILE A 661 -0.31 -23.97 15.51
CA ILE A 661 -0.77 -24.57 14.24
C ILE A 661 0.28 -25.53 13.70
N ALA A 662 1.56 -25.20 13.80
CA ALA A 662 2.69 -26.00 13.33
C ALA A 662 2.93 -27.27 14.16
N THR A 663 2.42 -27.32 15.40
CA THR A 663 2.54 -28.50 16.27
C THR A 663 1.92 -29.73 15.59
N GLY A 664 2.67 -30.81 15.46
CA GLY A 664 2.23 -32.05 14.82
C GLY A 664 2.55 -32.14 13.31
N GLY A 665 3.36 -31.21 12.80
CA GLY A 665 3.89 -31.23 11.43
C GLY A 665 2.88 -30.88 10.34
N PRO A 666 3.22 -31.18 9.07
CA PRO A 666 2.39 -30.84 7.92
C PRO A 666 1.00 -31.48 7.98
N LYS A 667 -0.03 -30.72 7.60
CA LYS A 667 -1.42 -31.20 7.51
C LYS A 667 -1.72 -31.69 6.09
N ARG A 668 -2.46 -32.80 5.95
CA ARG A 668 -2.99 -33.19 4.65
C ARG A 668 -4.15 -32.28 4.27
N VAL A 669 -4.06 -31.67 3.10
CA VAL A 669 -5.10 -30.81 2.55
C VAL A 669 -5.58 -31.34 1.20
N ARG A 670 -6.85 -31.11 0.90
CA ARG A 670 -7.48 -31.34 -0.39
C ARG A 670 -7.68 -29.99 -1.08
N LEU A 671 -7.05 -29.84 -2.23
CA LEU A 671 -7.22 -28.71 -3.13
C LEU A 671 -8.38 -29.03 -4.08
N LEU A 672 -9.46 -28.27 -4.03
CA LEU A 672 -10.61 -28.46 -4.89
C LEU A 672 -10.62 -27.38 -5.97
N PHE A 673 -10.52 -27.80 -7.21
CA PHE A 673 -10.51 -26.94 -8.38
C PHE A 673 -11.86 -26.96 -9.11
N PRO A 674 -12.30 -25.84 -9.72
CA PRO A 674 -13.54 -25.80 -10.48
C PRO A 674 -13.52 -26.64 -11.78
N GLN A 675 -12.33 -26.97 -12.26
CA GLN A 675 -12.09 -27.76 -13.46
C GLN A 675 -10.92 -28.73 -13.22
N PRO A 676 -10.82 -29.83 -13.93
CA PRO A 676 -9.68 -30.75 -13.82
C PRO A 676 -8.37 -30.03 -14.15
N VAL A 677 -7.35 -30.29 -13.34
CA VAL A 677 -6.00 -29.73 -13.48
C VAL A 677 -4.96 -30.80 -13.20
N ARG A 678 -3.70 -30.57 -13.62
CA ARG A 678 -2.54 -31.30 -13.14
C ARG A 678 -1.79 -30.42 -12.15
N VAL A 679 -1.46 -30.96 -11.01
CA VAL A 679 -0.72 -30.29 -9.94
C VAL A 679 0.66 -30.90 -9.84
N LEU A 680 1.68 -30.06 -9.98
CA LEU A 680 3.09 -30.46 -9.93
C LEU A 680 3.79 -29.78 -8.76
N SER A 681 4.79 -30.42 -8.19
CA SER A 681 5.74 -29.76 -7.29
C SER A 681 6.54 -28.70 -8.05
N LEU A 682 7.22 -27.81 -7.36
CA LEU A 682 8.11 -26.81 -7.98
C LEU A 682 9.29 -27.46 -8.75
N SER A 683 9.62 -28.74 -8.44
CA SER A 683 10.62 -29.53 -9.17
C SER A 683 10.04 -30.26 -10.39
N GLY A 684 8.73 -30.10 -10.68
CA GLY A 684 8.06 -30.72 -11.83
C GLY A 684 7.51 -32.12 -11.60
N GLN A 685 7.62 -32.67 -10.39
CA GLN A 685 7.03 -33.98 -10.06
C GLN A 685 5.52 -33.84 -9.91
N GLU A 686 4.74 -34.74 -10.51
CA GLU A 686 3.29 -34.76 -10.38
C GLU A 686 2.88 -35.16 -8.96
N ILE A 687 2.04 -34.31 -8.34
CA ILE A 687 1.41 -34.53 -7.04
C ILE A 687 0.06 -35.22 -7.24
N GLY A 688 -0.68 -34.80 -8.28
CA GLY A 688 -1.96 -35.39 -8.63
C GLY A 688 -2.65 -34.64 -9.78
N ALA A 689 -3.76 -35.23 -10.24
CA ALA A 689 -4.57 -34.67 -11.32
C ALA A 689 -6.07 -34.84 -11.01
N GLY A 690 -6.89 -33.92 -11.53
CA GLY A 690 -8.36 -33.95 -11.38
C GLY A 690 -8.89 -32.65 -10.78
N THR A 691 -10.12 -32.69 -10.32
CA THR A 691 -10.77 -31.57 -9.60
C THR A 691 -10.50 -31.57 -8.12
N GLU A 692 -9.96 -32.65 -7.58
CA GLU A 692 -9.54 -32.78 -6.18
C GLU A 692 -8.15 -33.40 -6.12
N VAL A 693 -7.21 -32.71 -5.46
CA VAL A 693 -5.83 -33.15 -5.32
C VAL A 693 -5.40 -33.03 -3.87
N GLU A 694 -4.88 -34.13 -3.31
CA GLU A 694 -4.30 -34.13 -1.96
C GLU A 694 -2.84 -33.67 -1.97
N ALA A 695 -2.47 -32.83 -1.00
CA ALA A 695 -1.10 -32.36 -0.82
C ALA A 695 -0.79 -32.07 0.66
N PRO A 696 0.49 -32.09 1.08
CA PRO A 696 0.88 -31.66 2.42
C PRO A 696 0.97 -30.13 2.49
N LEU A 697 0.33 -29.54 3.50
CA LEU A 697 0.49 -28.12 3.85
C LEU A 697 1.32 -27.99 5.11
N ASP A 698 2.50 -27.46 4.98
CA ASP A 698 3.35 -27.10 6.12
C ASP A 698 2.97 -25.70 6.64
N ALA A 699 2.95 -25.52 7.95
CA ALA A 699 2.51 -24.26 8.57
C ALA A 699 3.50 -23.11 8.36
N TRP A 700 4.80 -23.42 8.23
CA TRP A 700 5.86 -22.44 8.08
C TRP A 700 6.17 -22.13 6.62
N SER A 701 6.45 -23.17 5.82
CA SER A 701 6.85 -23.03 4.43
C SER A 701 5.67 -22.93 3.46
N GLY A 702 4.46 -23.27 3.91
CA GLY A 702 3.29 -23.33 3.04
C GLY A 702 3.32 -24.48 2.04
N LEU A 703 2.45 -24.41 1.04
CA LEU A 703 2.39 -25.29 -0.11
C LEU A 703 2.45 -24.45 -1.38
N PHE A 704 3.47 -24.65 -2.20
CA PHE A 704 3.64 -24.00 -3.50
C PHE A 704 3.66 -25.06 -4.59
N VAL A 705 2.72 -24.96 -5.51
CA VAL A 705 2.54 -25.94 -6.59
C VAL A 705 2.32 -25.26 -7.93
N GLU A 706 2.91 -25.83 -8.97
CA GLU A 706 2.58 -25.46 -10.35
C GLU A 706 1.26 -26.13 -10.75
N VAL A 707 0.36 -25.34 -11.35
CA VAL A 707 -0.95 -25.82 -11.79
C VAL A 707 -1.07 -25.69 -13.30
N LYS A 708 -1.25 -26.82 -13.99
CA LYS A 708 -1.49 -26.90 -15.43
C LYS A 708 -2.96 -27.25 -15.69
N ARG A 709 -3.60 -26.46 -16.54
CA ARG A 709 -4.99 -26.66 -16.98
C ARG A 709 -5.04 -27.54 -18.22
#